data_ab16d668764a3f8971adbae80dd1dd09
#
_entry.id   ab16d668764a3f8971adbae80dd1dd09
#
_cell.length_a   1.000
_cell.length_b   1.000
_cell.length_c   1.000
_cell.angle_alpha   90.00
_cell.angle_beta   90.00
_cell.angle_gamma   90.00
#
_symmetry.space_group_name_H-M   'P 1'
#
loop_
_entity.id
_entity.type
_entity.pdbx_description
1 polymer ?
#
loop_
_entity_poly.entity_id
_entity_poly.type
_entity_poly.pdbx_seq_one_letter_code
_entity_poly.pdbx_strand_id
1 'polypeptide(L)'
;MSPCPRAHLPPSIRRIPAMLRPLTLACFLLLTVVVRAGGLFDAGVWAPIVLPAEPEVDEWHAARTLADWCERVTGVRPAIRHETKGVRGPELAIYVGQTAGAKFAGVRAPVAEGDTARRAVVGQSVYLVGNNPAATRIAVGRFCEQHLGVFFALPGEQGAEWVARYQVGFPLPDEFKPDFRWRQLSGLNDLSVDWAFSVGYGRTPEFSHGLYRAFDRKVWEEAPLLFPLVDGKAVEPKGNAHDPNPHLDNPHSPEVGARYAREYFRLNPQAFAVPLGVNDTVKFDDSVPSEGWFRDRPVRTDYVMDFLNEVADSVWAPGGDHDGRRHAIGTLAYMQTLRAPTIPMRPEVFPWVCVDRIGYGDEAFAAQDRANVAAWAKSGVRRVGVYDYLYGADVASPRVNFTALIQSIRATQTAGAVGWYAEAYPLWAFDAPKLWLAAKLLENTAADTRVLLRRWFESAYGPAAADMLSAYAQIEAGWRRDAQAGGKDAFLRHFHDQRGALVLADGEIGAVNAALRAAQDALLFAPKPTAEAAARLARQSGRLRQFAEAWELYLAYREAVQARQVVPAMSERLDALRRLSVAEGAYAAKESAYNRLWGAYGTPVRWSAFPAENPRAQWSERYLVEGDPASLEAWAKTDMPKGWLAYRVAQQGYEAPVAHRHDFAEAAGAAPYEIVPWARNQADRVPAGLRLITPSGKVGPIVAPVALREGQLVRLQLWTWAERLAVADAQVSVTLRFTGSGRSAEVTQVCQPRQTIVPAVTPAWATALEYEIAFTGGAFLQEATVQLIDLPAPPAR
;
A
#
# COMPACT_ATOMS: atom_id res chain seq x y z
N MET A 1 72.48 -5.75 -1.42
CA MET A 1 73.71 -6.58 -1.20
C MET A 1 73.25 -7.94 -0.67
N SER A 2 73.77 -8.93 -1.36
CA SER A 2 73.71 -10.40 -1.15
C SER A 2 72.54 -11.14 -1.77
N PRO A 3 72.77 -12.21 -2.49
CA PRO A 3 71.91 -12.74 -3.53
C PRO A 3 71.27 -14.10 -3.14
N CYS A 4 70.23 -14.41 -3.95
CA CYS A 4 69.48 -15.63 -3.96
C CYS A 4 70.32 -16.88 -4.35
N PRO A 5 70.15 -18.08 -3.83
CA PRO A 5 70.68 -19.32 -4.40
C PRO A 5 69.65 -20.01 -5.32
N ARG A 6 70.14 -20.40 -6.51
CA ARG A 6 69.47 -21.31 -7.45
C ARG A 6 69.43 -22.74 -6.91
N ALA A 7 68.27 -23.41 -7.01
CA ALA A 7 68.21 -24.87 -6.77
C ALA A 7 68.11 -25.60 -8.12
N HIS A 8 68.95 -26.64 -8.22
CA HIS A 8 69.11 -27.51 -9.40
C HIS A 8 67.97 -28.52 -9.50
N LEU A 9 67.52 -28.77 -10.75
CA LEU A 9 66.72 -29.92 -11.13
C LEU A 9 67.59 -31.10 -11.50
N PRO A 10 67.24 -32.37 -11.09
CA PRO A 10 67.92 -33.58 -11.59
C PRO A 10 67.21 -34.09 -12.87
N PRO A 11 67.94 -34.70 -13.81
CA PRO A 11 67.40 -35.29 -15.02
C PRO A 11 67.21 -36.82 -14.87
N SER A 12 65.97 -37.32 -15.18
CA SER A 12 65.84 -38.67 -15.78
C SER A 12 64.37 -38.97 -16.15
N ILE A 13 64.01 -38.77 -17.40
CA ILE A 13 62.81 -39.39 -17.96
C ILE A 13 63.20 -40.65 -18.66
N ARG A 14 62.91 -41.83 -18.03
CA ARG A 14 63.04 -43.16 -18.69
C ARG A 14 61.89 -43.28 -19.73
N ARG A 15 62.24 -43.68 -20.94
CA ARG A 15 61.36 -43.99 -22.08
C ARG A 15 60.46 -45.20 -21.71
N ILE A 16 59.11 -45.00 -21.87
CA ILE A 16 58.10 -46.02 -21.79
C ILE A 16 57.98 -46.75 -23.12
N PRO A 17 57.91 -48.10 -23.19
CA PRO A 17 57.88 -48.90 -24.39
C PRO A 17 56.60 -48.66 -25.23
N ALA A 18 56.76 -48.74 -26.55
CA ALA A 18 55.78 -48.40 -27.56
C ALA A 18 54.55 -49.33 -27.68
N MET A 19 54.29 -50.24 -26.79
CA MET A 19 53.18 -51.21 -26.90
C MET A 19 51.89 -50.86 -26.12
N LEU A 20 51.84 -49.70 -25.47
CA LEU A 20 50.63 -49.27 -24.70
C LEU A 20 49.84 -48.12 -25.34
N ARG A 21 50.12 -47.78 -26.59
CA ARG A 21 49.50 -46.66 -27.28
C ARG A 21 48.04 -46.81 -27.75
N PRO A 22 47.43 -48.02 -27.94
CA PRO A 22 46.02 -48.05 -28.37
C PRO A 22 45.01 -48.00 -27.21
N LEU A 23 45.37 -48.40 -25.96
CA LEU A 23 44.42 -48.40 -24.86
C LEU A 23 44.22 -47.03 -24.18
N THR A 24 45.23 -46.16 -24.18
CA THR A 24 45.12 -44.83 -23.59
C THR A 24 44.35 -43.87 -24.46
N LEU A 25 44.31 -44.03 -25.78
CA LEU A 25 43.50 -43.22 -26.70
C LEU A 25 42.03 -43.64 -26.62
N ALA A 26 41.71 -44.91 -26.36
CA ALA A 26 40.33 -45.39 -26.19
C ALA A 26 39.73 -44.93 -24.83
N CYS A 27 40.55 -44.89 -23.77
CA CYS A 27 40.12 -44.32 -22.49
C CYS A 27 39.97 -42.81 -22.49
N PHE A 28 40.79 -42.07 -23.29
CA PHE A 28 40.59 -40.63 -23.45
C PHE A 28 39.41 -40.29 -24.36
N LEU A 29 39.06 -41.15 -25.33
CA LEU A 29 37.88 -40.99 -26.15
C LEU A 29 36.58 -41.43 -25.47
N LEU A 30 36.67 -42.30 -24.43
CA LEU A 30 35.51 -42.66 -23.60
C LEU A 30 35.31 -41.71 -22.42
N LEU A 31 36.29 -40.89 -22.04
CA LEU A 31 36.15 -39.82 -21.02
C LEU A 31 35.79 -38.43 -21.62
N THR A 32 35.64 -38.30 -22.95
CA THR A 32 35.01 -37.18 -23.61
C THR A 32 33.52 -37.46 -23.96
N VAL A 33 32.83 -38.30 -23.20
CA VAL A 33 31.43 -38.05 -22.94
C VAL A 33 31.41 -36.76 -22.15
N VAL A 34 31.46 -35.68 -22.89
CA VAL A 34 31.09 -34.34 -22.47
C VAL A 34 29.85 -34.51 -21.63
N VAL A 35 30.00 -34.48 -20.31
CA VAL A 35 28.94 -33.96 -19.46
C VAL A 35 28.73 -32.51 -19.99
N ARG A 36 27.89 -32.35 -21.01
CA ARG A 36 27.26 -31.09 -21.26
C ARG A 36 26.53 -30.78 -19.95
N ALA A 37 27.21 -30.09 -19.08
CA ALA A 37 26.58 -29.40 -17.97
C ALA A 37 25.72 -28.35 -18.62
N GLY A 38 24.61 -28.78 -19.22
CA GLY A 38 23.57 -27.92 -19.73
C GLY A 38 23.04 -27.10 -18.55
N GLY A 39 23.10 -25.78 -18.63
CA GLY A 39 22.49 -24.91 -17.63
C GLY A 39 20.97 -24.90 -17.79
N LEU A 40 20.32 -24.15 -16.95
CA LEU A 40 18.86 -23.83 -17.09
C LEU A 40 18.59 -23.00 -18.33
N PHE A 41 19.55 -22.18 -18.75
CA PHE A 41 19.57 -21.45 -20.02
C PHE A 41 20.92 -21.68 -20.69
N ASP A 42 20.89 -22.31 -21.84
CA ASP A 42 22.07 -22.61 -22.63
C ASP A 42 21.71 -22.60 -24.12
N ALA A 43 22.66 -22.13 -24.97
CA ALA A 43 22.49 -22.03 -26.42
C ALA A 43 21.17 -21.34 -26.86
N GLY A 44 20.73 -20.33 -26.12
CA GLY A 44 19.51 -19.58 -26.43
C GLY A 44 18.20 -20.29 -26.05
N VAL A 45 18.26 -21.38 -25.28
CA VAL A 45 17.06 -22.14 -24.88
C VAL A 45 16.97 -22.26 -23.36
N TRP A 46 15.82 -21.93 -22.82
CA TRP A 46 15.47 -22.14 -21.41
C TRP A 46 14.91 -23.55 -21.17
N ALA A 47 15.23 -24.12 -20.02
CA ALA A 47 14.43 -25.17 -19.42
C ALA A 47 12.99 -24.69 -19.25
N PRO A 48 11.97 -25.49 -19.56
CA PRO A 48 10.58 -25.08 -19.39
C PRO A 48 10.23 -24.88 -17.91
N ILE A 49 9.37 -23.92 -17.65
CA ILE A 49 8.73 -23.76 -16.33
C ILE A 49 7.53 -24.71 -16.30
N VAL A 50 7.43 -25.52 -15.24
CA VAL A 50 6.36 -26.52 -15.08
C VAL A 50 5.54 -26.20 -13.84
N LEU A 51 4.24 -26.01 -14.03
CA LEU A 51 3.22 -25.77 -13.00
C LEU A 51 2.47 -27.07 -12.66
N PRO A 52 1.78 -27.13 -11.52
CA PRO A 52 0.80 -28.20 -11.27
C PRO A 52 -0.21 -28.33 -12.41
N ALA A 53 -0.89 -29.47 -12.52
CA ALA A 53 -1.93 -29.68 -13.54
C ALA A 53 -3.09 -28.67 -13.39
N GLU A 54 -3.38 -28.30 -12.15
CA GLU A 54 -4.38 -27.30 -11.76
C GLU A 54 -3.70 -26.33 -10.77
N PRO A 55 -3.01 -25.29 -11.28
CA PRO A 55 -2.29 -24.36 -10.43
C PRO A 55 -3.22 -23.36 -9.76
N GLU A 56 -2.91 -23.04 -8.53
CA GLU A 56 -3.53 -21.91 -7.83
C GLU A 56 -3.08 -20.57 -8.44
N VAL A 57 -3.87 -19.53 -8.22
CA VAL A 57 -3.61 -18.18 -8.79
C VAL A 57 -2.21 -17.67 -8.46
N ASP A 58 -1.75 -17.83 -7.23
CA ASP A 58 -0.41 -17.40 -6.80
C ASP A 58 0.72 -18.24 -7.45
N GLU A 59 0.51 -19.51 -7.73
CA GLU A 59 1.47 -20.34 -8.47
C GLU A 59 1.59 -19.90 -9.93
N TRP A 60 0.45 -19.54 -10.54
CA TRP A 60 0.44 -18.97 -11.88
C TRP A 60 1.19 -17.62 -11.94
N HIS A 61 0.92 -16.72 -10.96
CA HIS A 61 1.68 -15.46 -10.84
C HIS A 61 3.17 -15.70 -10.64
N ALA A 62 3.56 -16.67 -9.81
CA ALA A 62 4.96 -17.05 -9.61
C ALA A 62 5.63 -17.46 -10.93
N ALA A 63 5.00 -18.34 -11.72
CA ALA A 63 5.56 -18.80 -13.00
C ALA A 63 5.68 -17.65 -14.02
N ARG A 64 4.70 -16.75 -14.09
CA ARG A 64 4.75 -15.57 -14.95
C ARG A 64 5.89 -14.63 -14.55
N THR A 65 5.99 -14.30 -13.28
CA THR A 65 7.09 -13.46 -12.73
C THR A 65 8.44 -14.06 -13.07
N LEU A 66 8.60 -15.38 -12.91
CA LEU A 66 9.84 -16.07 -13.29
C LEU A 66 10.13 -15.95 -14.80
N ALA A 67 9.13 -16.21 -15.64
CA ALA A 67 9.28 -16.12 -17.10
C ALA A 67 9.64 -14.69 -17.55
N ASP A 68 9.01 -13.69 -16.97
CA ASP A 68 9.28 -12.29 -17.26
C ASP A 68 10.72 -11.88 -16.92
N TRP A 69 11.25 -12.32 -15.77
CA TRP A 69 12.62 -12.03 -15.39
C TRP A 69 13.65 -12.85 -16.15
N CYS A 70 13.36 -14.10 -16.49
CA CYS A 70 14.18 -14.88 -17.39
C CYS A 70 14.34 -14.18 -18.75
N GLU A 71 13.24 -13.71 -19.32
CA GLU A 71 13.24 -12.96 -20.59
C GLU A 71 14.05 -11.67 -20.50
N ARG A 72 13.86 -10.85 -19.45
CA ARG A 72 14.63 -9.62 -19.26
C ARG A 72 16.13 -9.84 -19.12
N VAL A 73 16.51 -10.90 -18.42
CA VAL A 73 17.93 -11.21 -18.15
C VAL A 73 18.61 -11.83 -19.36
N THR A 74 17.91 -12.62 -20.19
CA THR A 74 18.53 -13.36 -21.30
C THR A 74 18.04 -12.98 -22.69
N GLY A 75 16.97 -12.18 -22.79
CA GLY A 75 16.31 -11.88 -24.06
C GLY A 75 15.38 -12.99 -24.56
N VAL A 76 15.27 -14.12 -23.82
CA VAL A 76 14.47 -15.28 -24.25
C VAL A 76 13.50 -15.69 -23.14
N ARG A 77 12.24 -15.84 -23.51
CA ARG A 77 11.18 -16.24 -22.57
C ARG A 77 11.08 -17.76 -22.47
N PRO A 78 11.14 -18.37 -21.26
CA PRO A 78 10.87 -19.78 -21.09
C PRO A 78 9.42 -20.14 -21.36
N ALA A 79 9.17 -21.34 -21.89
CA ALA A 79 7.82 -21.88 -22.04
C ALA A 79 7.25 -22.24 -20.66
N ILE A 80 6.01 -21.82 -20.39
CA ILE A 80 5.24 -22.27 -19.21
C ILE A 80 4.38 -23.47 -19.65
N ARG A 81 4.43 -24.56 -18.89
CA ARG A 81 3.69 -25.80 -19.14
C ARG A 81 2.98 -26.26 -17.87
N HIS A 82 1.88 -26.97 -18.02
CA HIS A 82 1.21 -27.66 -16.93
C HIS A 82 1.63 -29.13 -16.90
N GLU A 83 1.71 -29.72 -15.73
CA GLU A 83 1.85 -31.17 -15.61
C GLU A 83 0.63 -31.90 -16.19
N THR A 84 0.89 -33.02 -16.85
CA THR A 84 -0.17 -33.94 -17.24
C THR A 84 -0.33 -35.00 -16.18
N LYS A 85 -1.54 -35.25 -15.66
CA LYS A 85 -1.82 -36.26 -14.63
C LYS A 85 -1.29 -37.63 -15.07
N GLY A 86 -0.45 -38.26 -14.26
CA GLY A 86 0.13 -39.58 -14.52
C GLY A 86 1.32 -39.62 -15.47
N VAL A 87 1.73 -38.48 -16.01
CA VAL A 87 2.88 -38.40 -16.92
C VAL A 87 4.09 -37.79 -16.18
N ARG A 88 5.25 -38.47 -16.26
CA ARG A 88 6.49 -37.92 -15.73
C ARG A 88 6.86 -36.68 -16.52
N GLY A 89 7.13 -35.58 -15.81
CA GLY A 89 7.57 -34.33 -16.42
C GLY A 89 8.97 -34.40 -17.04
N PRO A 90 9.42 -33.36 -17.75
CA PRO A 90 10.73 -33.34 -18.41
C PRO A 90 11.87 -33.46 -17.40
N GLU A 91 12.99 -34.12 -17.80
CA GLU A 91 14.16 -34.29 -16.96
C GLU A 91 14.90 -32.98 -16.66
N LEU A 92 14.84 -32.01 -17.57
CA LEU A 92 15.36 -30.66 -17.40
C LEU A 92 14.18 -29.67 -17.38
N ALA A 93 13.86 -29.14 -16.19
CA ALA A 93 12.76 -28.20 -15.99
C ALA A 93 12.95 -27.35 -14.72
N ILE A 94 12.20 -26.26 -14.64
CA ILE A 94 12.02 -25.46 -13.44
C ILE A 94 10.58 -25.69 -12.95
N TYR A 95 10.44 -26.52 -11.94
CA TYR A 95 9.14 -26.84 -11.32
C TYR A 95 8.77 -25.74 -10.32
N VAL A 96 7.58 -25.14 -10.49
CA VAL A 96 7.09 -24.04 -9.66
C VAL A 96 5.80 -24.46 -8.96
N GLY A 97 5.81 -24.43 -7.63
CA GLY A 97 4.68 -24.82 -6.79
C GLY A 97 4.70 -26.31 -6.38
N GLN A 98 3.57 -26.75 -5.84
CA GLN A 98 3.43 -28.13 -5.30
C GLN A 98 3.12 -29.15 -6.40
N THR A 99 3.98 -29.24 -7.38
CA THR A 99 3.88 -30.13 -8.52
C THR A 99 3.99 -31.61 -8.13
N ALA A 100 3.43 -32.52 -8.95
CA ALA A 100 3.64 -33.95 -8.82
C ALA A 100 5.13 -34.30 -8.99
N GLY A 101 5.86 -33.59 -9.88
CA GLY A 101 7.31 -33.71 -10.07
C GLY A 101 8.08 -33.40 -8.78
N ALA A 102 7.72 -32.35 -8.05
CA ALA A 102 8.32 -32.02 -6.76
C ALA A 102 8.07 -33.13 -5.71
N LYS A 103 6.84 -33.64 -5.64
CA LYS A 103 6.47 -34.74 -4.74
C LYS A 103 7.28 -36.01 -5.07
N PHE A 104 7.41 -36.36 -6.36
CA PHE A 104 8.18 -37.50 -6.84
C PHE A 104 9.68 -37.36 -6.51
N ALA A 105 10.23 -36.15 -6.68
CA ALA A 105 11.62 -35.84 -6.33
C ALA A 105 11.88 -35.73 -4.81
N GLY A 106 10.85 -35.91 -3.98
CA GLY A 106 10.94 -35.76 -2.53
C GLY A 106 11.16 -34.32 -2.06
N VAL A 107 10.93 -33.33 -2.92
CA VAL A 107 11.11 -31.91 -2.59
C VAL A 107 9.82 -31.35 -1.99
N ARG A 108 9.94 -30.84 -0.76
CA ARG A 108 8.85 -30.17 -0.03
C ARG A 108 9.41 -28.93 0.65
N ALA A 109 8.60 -27.90 0.76
CA ALA A 109 8.91 -26.74 1.61
C ALA A 109 8.97 -27.16 3.09
N PRO A 110 9.71 -26.44 3.93
CA PRO A 110 9.73 -26.70 5.36
C PRO A 110 8.32 -26.61 5.95
N VAL A 111 7.95 -27.60 6.78
CA VAL A 111 6.67 -27.59 7.49
C VAL A 111 6.77 -26.61 8.64
N ALA A 112 6.05 -25.51 8.55
CA ALA A 112 5.95 -24.50 9.59
C ALA A 112 4.63 -23.71 9.42
N GLU A 113 4.24 -22.99 10.47
CA GLU A 113 3.20 -21.96 10.36
C GLU A 113 3.75 -20.74 9.60
N GLY A 114 2.89 -20.06 8.84
CA GLY A 114 3.28 -18.94 7.99
C GLY A 114 3.94 -19.39 6.69
N ASP A 115 4.62 -18.47 6.03
CA ASP A 115 5.19 -18.70 4.71
C ASP A 115 6.61 -19.26 4.81
N THR A 116 6.81 -20.45 4.29
CA THR A 116 8.13 -21.08 4.11
C THR A 116 8.30 -21.55 2.68
N ALA A 117 9.54 -21.57 2.21
CA ALA A 117 9.83 -21.98 0.84
C ALA A 117 11.16 -22.74 0.75
N ARG A 118 11.28 -23.54 -0.31
CA ARG A 118 12.51 -24.27 -0.62
C ARG A 118 12.83 -24.18 -2.10
N ARG A 119 14.10 -23.95 -2.38
CA ARG A 119 14.71 -24.17 -3.68
C ARG A 119 15.63 -25.40 -3.58
N ALA A 120 15.40 -26.39 -4.44
CA ALA A 120 16.22 -27.59 -4.51
C ALA A 120 16.60 -27.90 -5.96
N VAL A 121 17.70 -28.61 -6.13
CA VAL A 121 18.13 -29.18 -7.41
C VAL A 121 18.17 -30.68 -7.26
N VAL A 122 17.40 -31.40 -8.06
CA VAL A 122 17.42 -32.88 -8.10
C VAL A 122 17.56 -33.33 -9.55
N GLY A 123 18.61 -34.08 -9.86
CA GLY A 123 19.00 -34.38 -11.23
C GLY A 123 19.36 -33.11 -11.99
N GLN A 124 18.70 -32.87 -13.09
CA GLN A 124 18.85 -31.66 -13.93
C GLN A 124 17.67 -30.67 -13.74
N SER A 125 16.80 -30.87 -12.73
CA SER A 125 15.65 -30.03 -12.53
C SER A 125 15.77 -29.19 -11.26
N VAL A 126 15.23 -27.97 -11.33
CA VAL A 126 15.12 -27.04 -10.21
C VAL A 126 13.68 -27.03 -9.72
N TYR A 127 13.50 -27.02 -8.41
CA TYR A 127 12.23 -27.02 -7.74
C TYR A 127 12.11 -25.77 -6.85
N LEU A 128 11.09 -24.94 -7.09
CA LEU A 128 10.76 -23.74 -6.35
C LEU A 128 9.41 -23.95 -5.66
N VAL A 129 9.45 -24.38 -4.40
CA VAL A 129 8.27 -24.89 -3.70
C VAL A 129 7.99 -24.08 -2.44
N GLY A 130 6.78 -23.49 -2.35
CA GLY A 130 6.26 -22.94 -1.11
C GLY A 130 5.44 -23.96 -0.32
N ASN A 131 5.30 -23.78 1.01
CA ASN A 131 4.36 -24.57 1.82
C ASN A 131 2.89 -24.22 1.51
N ASN A 132 2.67 -23.10 0.86
CA ASN A 132 1.40 -22.65 0.31
C ASN A 132 1.63 -21.92 -1.04
N PRO A 133 0.59 -21.63 -1.84
CA PRO A 133 0.74 -20.96 -3.13
C PRO A 133 1.41 -19.58 -3.05
N ALA A 134 1.09 -18.78 -2.02
CA ALA A 134 1.71 -17.46 -1.81
C ALA A 134 3.21 -17.57 -1.53
N ALA A 135 3.64 -18.53 -0.72
CA ALA A 135 5.05 -18.80 -0.44
C ALA A 135 5.84 -19.27 -1.68
N THR A 136 5.17 -19.84 -2.69
CA THR A 136 5.79 -20.16 -3.98
C THR A 136 6.26 -18.90 -4.71
N ARG A 137 5.52 -17.79 -4.61
CA ARG A 137 5.97 -16.49 -5.15
C ARG A 137 7.26 -16.01 -4.49
N ILE A 138 7.40 -16.22 -3.17
CA ILE A 138 8.65 -15.92 -2.43
C ILE A 138 9.81 -16.78 -2.94
N ALA A 139 9.58 -18.09 -3.15
CA ALA A 139 10.60 -18.98 -3.71
C ALA A 139 11.12 -18.47 -5.06
N VAL A 140 10.23 -18.02 -5.92
CA VAL A 140 10.56 -17.44 -7.23
C VAL A 140 11.29 -16.11 -7.08
N GLY A 141 10.82 -15.19 -6.24
CA GLY A 141 11.49 -13.91 -5.97
C GLY A 141 12.94 -14.11 -5.50
N ARG A 142 13.15 -15.05 -4.58
CA ARG A 142 14.50 -15.45 -4.10
C ARG A 142 15.37 -16.06 -5.19
N PHE A 143 14.78 -16.87 -6.07
CA PHE A 143 15.50 -17.38 -7.24
C PHE A 143 15.94 -16.23 -8.16
N CYS A 144 15.07 -15.29 -8.46
CA CYS A 144 15.41 -14.13 -9.27
C CYS A 144 16.49 -13.27 -8.60
N GLU A 145 16.37 -12.98 -7.30
CA GLU A 145 17.37 -12.17 -6.58
C GLU A 145 18.72 -12.86 -6.46
N GLN A 146 18.73 -14.12 -6.00
CA GLN A 146 19.97 -14.80 -5.63
C GLN A 146 20.66 -15.48 -6.82
N HIS A 147 19.92 -15.95 -7.80
CA HIS A 147 20.44 -16.73 -8.92
C HIS A 147 20.44 -15.97 -10.24
N LEU A 148 19.38 -15.28 -10.62
CA LEU A 148 19.37 -14.42 -11.80
C LEU A 148 20.07 -13.07 -11.56
N GLY A 149 20.31 -12.68 -10.32
CA GLY A 149 20.98 -11.43 -9.95
C GLY A 149 20.10 -10.20 -10.12
N VAL A 150 18.78 -10.38 -10.03
CA VAL A 150 17.84 -9.26 -10.07
C VAL A 150 17.78 -8.61 -8.68
N PHE A 151 17.95 -7.30 -8.61
CA PHE A 151 17.77 -6.54 -7.39
C PHE A 151 16.48 -5.71 -7.48
N PHE A 152 15.52 -5.98 -6.60
CA PHE A 152 14.22 -5.35 -6.56
C PHE A 152 14.22 -4.09 -5.66
N ALA A 153 14.72 -2.95 -6.17
CA ALA A 153 14.75 -1.72 -5.37
C ALA A 153 13.37 -1.11 -5.15
N LEU A 154 12.54 -1.06 -6.20
CA LEU A 154 11.15 -0.57 -6.22
C LEU A 154 10.27 -1.49 -7.08
N PRO A 155 8.93 -1.32 -7.04
CA PRO A 155 8.05 -2.00 -7.96
C PRO A 155 8.28 -1.65 -9.43
N GLY A 156 7.92 -2.58 -10.30
CA GLY A 156 8.00 -2.42 -11.75
C GLY A 156 9.41 -2.59 -12.31
N GLU A 157 9.50 -2.56 -13.63
CA GLU A 157 10.75 -2.83 -14.35
C GLU A 157 11.83 -1.78 -14.09
N GLN A 158 11.48 -0.50 -14.10
CA GLN A 158 12.43 0.57 -13.78
C GLN A 158 12.91 0.56 -12.33
N GLY A 159 12.16 -0.09 -11.45
CA GLY A 159 12.47 -0.28 -10.04
C GLY A 159 13.50 -1.39 -9.78
N ALA A 160 13.82 -2.22 -10.76
CA ALA A 160 14.77 -3.33 -10.60
C ALA A 160 16.12 -3.05 -11.28
N GLU A 161 17.15 -3.71 -10.77
CA GLU A 161 18.47 -3.78 -11.41
C GLU A 161 18.79 -5.21 -11.81
N TRP A 162 19.32 -5.40 -13.00
CA TRP A 162 19.80 -6.69 -13.50
C TRP A 162 20.92 -6.50 -14.52
N VAL A 163 21.62 -7.60 -14.79
CA VAL A 163 22.67 -7.67 -15.80
C VAL A 163 22.27 -8.75 -16.81
N ALA A 164 22.46 -8.47 -18.10
CA ALA A 164 22.20 -9.44 -19.13
C ALA A 164 23.07 -10.69 -18.98
N ARG A 165 22.52 -11.86 -19.24
CA ARG A 165 23.20 -13.17 -19.13
C ARG A 165 23.03 -13.98 -20.40
N TYR A 166 24.11 -14.58 -20.86
CA TYR A 166 24.12 -15.47 -22.01
C TYR A 166 24.00 -16.95 -21.63
N GLN A 167 24.21 -17.26 -20.36
CA GLN A 167 24.03 -18.59 -19.77
C GLN A 167 23.54 -18.46 -18.32
N VAL A 168 22.71 -19.42 -17.89
CA VAL A 168 22.25 -19.56 -16.51
C VAL A 168 22.43 -21.01 -16.09
N GLY A 169 23.31 -21.24 -15.15
CA GLY A 169 23.58 -22.57 -14.58
C GLY A 169 22.49 -23.02 -13.59
N PHE A 170 22.82 -24.05 -12.79
CA PHE A 170 21.93 -24.49 -11.72
C PHE A 170 22.16 -23.65 -10.45
N PRO A 171 21.09 -23.31 -9.71
CA PRO A 171 21.21 -22.56 -8.48
C PRO A 171 21.72 -23.44 -7.34
N LEU A 172 22.26 -22.80 -6.30
CA LEU A 172 22.45 -23.45 -5.02
C LEU A 172 21.11 -23.72 -4.33
N PRO A 173 20.99 -24.79 -3.53
CA PRO A 173 19.81 -24.98 -2.67
C PRO A 173 19.61 -23.79 -1.71
N ASP A 174 18.35 -23.52 -1.35
CA ASP A 174 17.98 -22.44 -0.43
C ASP A 174 16.71 -22.80 0.35
N GLU A 175 16.65 -22.38 1.60
CA GLU A 175 15.45 -22.49 2.44
C GLU A 175 15.06 -21.10 2.96
N PHE A 176 13.78 -20.78 2.86
CA PHE A 176 13.20 -19.60 3.43
C PHE A 176 12.40 -19.98 4.68
N LYS A 177 12.90 -19.56 5.83
CA LYS A 177 12.29 -19.71 7.15
C LYS A 177 12.48 -18.40 7.89
N PRO A 178 11.57 -17.43 7.72
CA PRO A 178 11.72 -16.10 8.30
C PRO A 178 11.47 -16.08 9.81
N ASP A 179 12.10 -15.13 10.51
CA ASP A 179 11.89 -14.91 11.94
C ASP A 179 10.44 -14.49 12.24
N PHE A 180 9.87 -13.60 11.41
CA PHE A 180 8.44 -13.33 11.41
C PHE A 180 7.73 -14.25 10.43
N ARG A 181 6.87 -15.12 10.91
CA ARG A 181 6.22 -16.17 10.11
C ARG A 181 5.23 -15.59 9.11
N TRP A 182 4.54 -14.51 9.47
CA TRP A 182 3.58 -13.79 8.65
C TRP A 182 4.02 -12.33 8.49
N ARG A 183 4.03 -11.84 7.27
CA ARG A 183 4.58 -10.53 6.91
C ARG A 183 3.79 -9.94 5.76
N GLN A 184 3.11 -8.83 5.98
CA GLN A 184 2.29 -8.22 4.93
C GLN A 184 2.33 -6.71 5.00
N LEU A 185 2.24 -6.08 3.83
CA LEU A 185 1.95 -4.67 3.65
C LEU A 185 0.55 -4.50 3.06
N SER A 186 -0.18 -3.48 3.49
CA SER A 186 -1.39 -3.03 2.81
C SER A 186 -1.18 -1.77 1.99
N GLY A 187 -2.21 -1.37 1.25
CA GLY A 187 -2.13 -0.19 0.38
C GLY A 187 -1.28 -0.39 -0.86
N LEU A 188 -1.12 -1.66 -1.30
CA LEU A 188 -0.37 -2.02 -2.49
C LEU A 188 -1.32 -2.23 -3.70
N ASN A 189 -0.84 -1.89 -4.89
CA ASN A 189 -1.45 -2.29 -6.17
C ASN A 189 -0.80 -3.55 -6.72
N ASP A 190 -1.27 -4.08 -7.85
CA ASP A 190 -0.79 -5.35 -8.42
C ASP A 190 0.73 -5.37 -8.64
N LEU A 191 1.32 -4.28 -9.17
CA LEU A 191 2.78 -4.20 -9.38
C LEU A 191 3.57 -4.22 -8.07
N SER A 192 3.08 -3.54 -7.07
CA SER A 192 3.72 -3.48 -5.75
C SER A 192 3.49 -4.74 -4.93
N VAL A 193 2.41 -5.48 -5.16
CA VAL A 193 2.20 -6.83 -4.60
C VAL A 193 3.23 -7.81 -5.16
N ASP A 194 3.51 -7.79 -6.47
CA ASP A 194 4.55 -8.63 -7.08
C ASP A 194 5.94 -8.31 -6.51
N TRP A 195 6.24 -7.02 -6.34
CA TRP A 195 7.46 -6.58 -5.69
C TRP A 195 7.55 -7.09 -4.24
N ALA A 196 6.47 -6.96 -3.48
CA ALA A 196 6.45 -7.37 -2.07
C ALA A 196 6.78 -8.85 -1.90
N PHE A 197 6.16 -9.74 -2.69
CA PHE A 197 6.53 -11.16 -2.69
C PHE A 197 7.97 -11.41 -3.13
N SER A 198 8.46 -10.65 -4.11
CA SER A 198 9.82 -10.80 -4.62
C SER A 198 10.89 -10.45 -3.57
N VAL A 199 10.61 -9.51 -2.67
CA VAL A 199 11.54 -9.13 -1.59
C VAL A 199 11.35 -9.89 -0.28
N GLY A 200 10.31 -10.76 -0.18
CA GLY A 200 10.10 -11.66 0.96
C GLY A 200 8.88 -11.38 1.83
N TYR A 201 8.02 -10.42 1.48
CA TYR A 201 6.70 -10.31 2.10
C TYR A 201 5.81 -11.49 1.67
N GLY A 202 4.78 -11.77 2.45
CA GLY A 202 3.81 -12.81 2.20
C GLY A 202 2.42 -12.34 2.55
N ARG A 203 1.64 -13.22 3.19
CA ARG A 203 0.29 -12.91 3.66
C ARG A 203 0.20 -13.08 5.17
N THR A 204 -0.68 -12.32 5.80
CA THR A 204 -1.10 -12.52 7.19
C THR A 204 -2.41 -13.30 7.22
N PRO A 205 -2.69 -14.02 8.32
CA PRO A 205 -4.05 -14.47 8.60
C PRO A 205 -4.99 -13.28 8.73
N GLU A 206 -6.28 -13.51 8.56
CA GLU A 206 -7.29 -12.49 8.76
C GLU A 206 -7.40 -12.10 10.23
N PHE A 207 -7.43 -10.78 10.51
CA PHE A 207 -7.52 -10.24 11.88
C PHE A 207 -8.27 -8.91 11.93
N SER A 208 -8.72 -8.39 10.78
CA SER A 208 -9.30 -7.06 10.63
C SER A 208 -10.57 -6.84 11.48
N HIS A 209 -11.10 -5.62 11.46
CA HIS A 209 -12.42 -5.29 11.99
C HIS A 209 -13.46 -6.29 11.49
N GLY A 210 -14.04 -7.07 12.38
CA GLY A 210 -14.92 -8.21 12.03
C GLY A 210 -16.19 -8.30 12.83
N LEU A 211 -16.27 -7.63 13.98
CA LEU A 211 -17.47 -7.67 14.81
C LEU A 211 -18.70 -7.15 14.06
N TYR A 212 -18.58 -6.09 13.24
CA TYR A 212 -19.70 -5.59 12.44
C TYR A 212 -20.22 -6.59 11.38
N ARG A 213 -19.38 -7.56 10.99
CA ARG A 213 -19.77 -8.64 10.05
C ARG A 213 -20.48 -9.79 10.77
N ALA A 214 -20.03 -10.09 12.00
CA ALA A 214 -20.64 -11.12 12.82
C ALA A 214 -21.99 -10.64 13.38
N PHE A 215 -22.08 -9.38 13.80
CA PHE A 215 -23.27 -8.70 14.29
C PHE A 215 -23.85 -7.81 13.19
N ASP A 216 -24.40 -8.44 12.17
CA ASP A 216 -24.93 -7.77 10.99
C ASP A 216 -26.41 -7.33 11.17
N ARG A 217 -26.99 -6.78 10.11
CA ARG A 217 -28.38 -6.35 10.07
C ARG A 217 -29.37 -7.49 10.40
N LYS A 218 -29.07 -8.71 9.99
CA LYS A 218 -29.94 -9.87 10.26
C LYS A 218 -29.95 -10.20 11.76
N VAL A 219 -28.80 -10.16 12.42
CA VAL A 219 -28.71 -10.35 13.87
C VAL A 219 -29.48 -9.24 14.62
N TRP A 220 -29.42 -7.98 14.13
CA TRP A 220 -30.24 -6.91 14.69
C TRP A 220 -31.74 -7.18 14.60
N GLU A 221 -32.22 -7.64 13.48
CA GLU A 221 -33.64 -7.95 13.27
C GLU A 221 -34.13 -9.11 14.16
N GLU A 222 -33.25 -10.11 14.44
CA GLU A 222 -33.54 -11.27 15.28
C GLU A 222 -33.39 -10.95 16.78
N ALA A 223 -32.38 -10.14 17.17
CA ALA A 223 -31.98 -9.94 18.56
C ALA A 223 -31.36 -8.53 18.82
N PRO A 224 -32.15 -7.45 18.80
CA PRO A 224 -31.65 -6.08 18.98
C PRO A 224 -30.88 -5.85 20.31
N LEU A 225 -31.12 -6.66 21.33
CA LEU A 225 -30.43 -6.56 22.63
C LEU A 225 -28.96 -7.00 22.59
N LEU A 226 -28.48 -7.55 21.47
CA LEU A 226 -27.06 -7.84 21.23
C LEU A 226 -26.29 -6.62 20.72
N PHE A 227 -26.96 -5.49 20.53
CA PHE A 227 -26.36 -4.24 20.07
C PHE A 227 -26.31 -3.21 21.20
N PRO A 228 -25.33 -2.29 21.16
CA PRO A 228 -25.01 -1.46 22.30
C PRO A 228 -26.05 -0.35 22.55
N LEU A 229 -26.21 0.01 23.82
CA LEU A 229 -26.75 1.31 24.20
C LEU A 229 -25.66 2.36 24.14
N VAL A 230 -25.84 3.39 23.35
CA VAL A 230 -24.96 4.56 23.29
C VAL A 230 -25.82 5.79 23.54
N ASP A 231 -25.43 6.58 24.54
CA ASP A 231 -26.25 7.71 25.03
C ASP A 231 -27.69 7.26 25.40
N GLY A 232 -27.82 6.08 26.01
CA GLY A 232 -29.08 5.48 26.47
C GLY A 232 -30.01 5.02 25.34
N LYS A 233 -29.55 4.90 24.10
CA LYS A 233 -30.32 4.43 22.94
C LYS A 233 -29.68 3.23 22.29
N ALA A 234 -30.48 2.22 21.96
CA ALA A 234 -30.02 1.10 21.14
C ALA A 234 -29.62 1.59 19.75
N VAL A 235 -28.45 1.16 19.29
CA VAL A 235 -27.87 1.60 18.00
C VAL A 235 -27.99 0.51 16.97
N GLU A 236 -28.77 0.79 15.93
CA GLU A 236 -28.91 -0.07 14.76
C GLU A 236 -27.62 -0.07 13.93
N PRO A 237 -27.11 -1.25 13.49
CA PRO A 237 -25.87 -1.32 12.71
C PRO A 237 -26.07 -0.79 11.29
N LYS A 238 -25.09 -0.05 10.80
CA LYS A 238 -25.01 0.42 9.41
C LYS A 238 -24.29 -0.59 8.49
N GLY A 239 -23.70 -1.62 9.07
CA GLY A 239 -22.99 -2.67 8.35
C GLY A 239 -21.56 -2.28 7.92
N ASN A 240 -20.90 -1.43 8.68
CA ASN A 240 -19.53 -1.00 8.38
C ASN A 240 -18.63 -1.00 9.63
N ALA A 241 -17.32 -0.92 9.43
CA ALA A 241 -16.33 -0.99 10.50
C ALA A 241 -16.43 0.16 11.55
N HIS A 242 -17.13 1.24 11.26
CA HIS A 242 -17.31 2.38 12.20
C HIS A 242 -18.58 2.26 13.06
N ASP A 243 -19.33 1.17 12.92
CA ASP A 243 -20.45 0.90 13.81
C ASP A 243 -19.97 0.74 15.25
N PRO A 244 -20.76 1.13 16.26
CA PRO A 244 -20.44 0.83 17.64
C PRO A 244 -20.19 -0.66 17.87
N ASN A 245 -19.29 -0.98 18.83
CA ASN A 245 -19.02 -2.38 19.15
C ASN A 245 -20.26 -3.04 19.77
N PRO A 246 -20.57 -4.29 19.43
CA PRO A 246 -21.72 -5.02 19.97
C PRO A 246 -21.70 -5.14 21.50
N HIS A 247 -22.83 -5.49 22.09
CA HIS A 247 -22.98 -5.80 23.51
C HIS A 247 -22.41 -7.21 23.77
N LEU A 248 -21.09 -7.30 24.03
CA LEU A 248 -20.34 -8.57 24.02
C LEU A 248 -20.54 -9.42 25.26
N ASP A 249 -20.90 -8.85 26.43
CA ASP A 249 -21.23 -9.57 27.68
C ASP A 249 -22.67 -10.06 27.75
N ASN A 250 -23.49 -9.84 26.72
CA ASN A 250 -24.75 -10.52 26.59
C ASN A 250 -24.52 -12.03 26.41
N PRO A 251 -25.17 -12.91 27.22
CA PRO A 251 -24.90 -14.35 27.19
C PRO A 251 -25.11 -15.03 25.83
N HIS A 252 -25.80 -14.39 24.89
CA HIS A 252 -26.03 -14.91 23.54
C HIS A 252 -25.01 -14.40 22.52
N SER A 253 -24.21 -13.39 22.86
CA SER A 253 -23.21 -12.81 21.95
C SER A 253 -22.11 -13.80 21.53
N PRO A 254 -21.58 -14.66 22.42
CA PRO A 254 -20.56 -15.66 22.02
C PRO A 254 -21.06 -16.66 21.00
N GLU A 255 -22.34 -17.07 21.02
CA GLU A 255 -22.89 -17.98 20.02
C GLU A 255 -23.01 -17.30 18.64
N VAL A 256 -23.31 -15.99 18.59
CA VAL A 256 -23.29 -15.23 17.33
C VAL A 256 -21.87 -15.24 16.75
N GLY A 257 -20.85 -14.93 17.54
CA GLY A 257 -19.46 -14.99 17.15
C GLY A 257 -19.02 -16.38 16.68
N ALA A 258 -19.41 -17.43 17.42
CA ALA A 258 -19.08 -18.80 17.09
C ALA A 258 -19.78 -19.28 15.78
N ARG A 259 -21.05 -18.91 15.58
CA ARG A 259 -21.78 -19.20 14.34
C ARG A 259 -21.11 -18.53 13.14
N TYR A 260 -20.72 -17.26 13.29
CA TYR A 260 -19.97 -16.56 12.26
C TYR A 260 -18.63 -17.23 11.97
N ALA A 261 -17.87 -17.61 12.99
CA ALA A 261 -16.58 -18.28 12.82
C ALA A 261 -16.70 -19.64 12.08
N ARG A 262 -17.67 -20.49 12.47
CA ARG A 262 -17.92 -21.77 11.80
C ARG A 262 -18.29 -21.57 10.34
N GLU A 263 -19.19 -20.62 10.04
CA GLU A 263 -19.62 -20.34 8.66
C GLU A 263 -18.45 -19.74 7.84
N TYR A 264 -17.63 -18.87 8.44
CA TYR A 264 -16.46 -18.32 7.78
C TYR A 264 -15.48 -19.41 7.34
N PHE A 265 -15.14 -20.37 8.22
CA PHE A 265 -14.26 -21.49 7.87
C PHE A 265 -14.90 -22.46 6.86
N ARG A 266 -16.21 -22.67 6.92
CA ARG A 266 -16.94 -23.47 5.93
C ARG A 266 -16.84 -22.85 4.53
N LEU A 267 -16.99 -21.54 4.41
CA LEU A 267 -16.87 -20.79 3.15
C LEU A 267 -15.43 -20.61 2.69
N ASN A 268 -14.48 -20.56 3.62
CA ASN A 268 -13.06 -20.32 3.38
C ASN A 268 -12.21 -21.46 3.95
N PRO A 269 -12.26 -22.68 3.37
CA PRO A 269 -11.64 -23.87 3.95
C PRO A 269 -10.11 -23.80 4.03
N GLN A 270 -9.46 -22.84 3.36
CA GLN A 270 -8.03 -22.60 3.44
C GLN A 270 -7.65 -21.47 4.41
N ALA A 271 -8.63 -20.77 4.99
CA ALA A 271 -8.36 -19.67 5.92
C ALA A 271 -7.71 -20.21 7.21
N PHE A 272 -6.66 -19.52 7.65
CA PHE A 272 -6.00 -19.84 8.91
C PHE A 272 -6.73 -19.20 10.10
N ALA A 273 -7.28 -18.00 9.94
CA ALA A 273 -7.98 -17.28 11.00
C ALA A 273 -9.27 -16.64 10.49
N VAL A 274 -10.24 -16.53 11.39
CA VAL A 274 -11.46 -15.74 11.21
C VAL A 274 -11.27 -14.35 11.82
N PRO A 275 -11.60 -13.25 11.13
CA PRO A 275 -11.50 -11.91 11.69
C PRO A 275 -12.65 -11.62 12.66
N LEU A 276 -12.33 -11.35 13.92
CA LEU A 276 -13.24 -10.88 14.95
C LEU A 276 -12.59 -9.70 15.73
N GLY A 277 -11.90 -8.83 15.00
CA GLY A 277 -11.36 -7.58 15.57
C GLY A 277 -12.47 -6.59 15.91
N VAL A 278 -12.22 -5.78 16.96
CA VAL A 278 -13.10 -4.68 17.34
C VAL A 278 -13.34 -3.73 16.18
N ASN A 279 -14.51 -3.10 16.16
CA ASN A 279 -14.83 -2.09 15.14
C ASN A 279 -13.94 -0.85 15.28
N ASP A 280 -13.77 -0.10 14.21
CA ASP A 280 -12.94 1.11 14.14
C ASP A 280 -13.67 2.31 14.78
N THR A 281 -13.94 2.18 16.04
CA THR A 281 -14.66 3.17 16.84
C THR A 281 -14.30 3.07 18.31
N VAL A 282 -14.46 4.17 19.04
CA VAL A 282 -14.36 4.22 20.48
C VAL A 282 -15.68 3.93 21.20
N LYS A 283 -16.75 3.73 20.44
CA LYS A 283 -18.10 3.53 21.00
C LYS A 283 -18.33 2.08 21.35
N PHE A 284 -18.66 1.87 22.63
CA PHE A 284 -19.11 0.63 23.21
C PHE A 284 -20.46 0.87 23.89
N ASP A 285 -21.04 -0.18 24.43
CA ASP A 285 -22.21 -0.08 25.32
C ASP A 285 -21.87 0.79 26.52
N ASP A 286 -22.80 1.67 26.94
CA ASP A 286 -22.58 2.63 28.01
C ASP A 286 -22.37 1.96 29.39
N SER A 287 -22.83 0.73 29.57
CA SER A 287 -22.67 -0.04 30.80
C SER A 287 -21.30 -0.68 30.96
N VAL A 288 -20.50 -0.73 29.87
CA VAL A 288 -19.20 -1.44 29.87
C VAL A 288 -18.18 -0.73 30.75
N PRO A 289 -17.60 -1.41 31.76
CA PRO A 289 -16.54 -0.83 32.58
C PRO A 289 -15.33 -0.36 31.77
N SER A 290 -14.71 0.73 32.18
CA SER A 290 -13.52 1.25 31.53
C SER A 290 -12.49 1.70 32.55
N GLU A 291 -11.21 1.50 32.23
CA GLU A 291 -10.06 2.00 33.00
C GLU A 291 -9.29 3.02 32.16
N GLY A 292 -8.73 4.01 32.81
CA GLY A 292 -7.85 4.99 32.17
C GLY A 292 -6.53 4.35 31.77
N TRP A 293 -6.16 4.44 30.49
CA TRP A 293 -4.86 4.01 29.97
C TRP A 293 -4.56 4.77 28.66
N PHE A 294 -3.31 4.85 28.27
CA PHE A 294 -2.82 5.46 27.04
C PHE A 294 -3.66 6.65 26.53
N ARG A 295 -3.21 7.89 26.74
CA ARG A 295 -3.88 9.13 26.36
C ARG A 295 -5.28 9.33 26.99
N ASP A 296 -5.46 8.90 28.24
CA ASP A 296 -6.73 9.03 28.97
C ASP A 296 -7.93 8.35 28.28
N ARG A 297 -7.66 7.37 27.41
CA ARG A 297 -8.72 6.58 26.78
C ARG A 297 -9.12 5.39 27.66
N PRO A 298 -10.42 5.07 27.73
CA PRO A 298 -10.88 3.93 28.51
C PRO A 298 -10.33 2.61 27.94
N VAL A 299 -9.92 1.70 28.81
CA VAL A 299 -9.46 0.34 28.49
C VAL A 299 -10.63 -0.63 28.61
N ARG A 300 -10.82 -1.46 27.61
CA ARG A 300 -11.89 -2.45 27.55
C ARG A 300 -11.36 -3.82 27.10
N THR A 301 -10.09 -4.12 27.35
CA THR A 301 -9.46 -5.32 26.84
C THR A 301 -10.10 -6.59 27.38
N ASP A 302 -10.21 -6.71 28.72
CA ASP A 302 -10.76 -7.94 29.34
C ASP A 302 -12.18 -8.21 28.88
N TYR A 303 -13.01 -7.18 28.74
CA TYR A 303 -14.37 -7.28 28.23
C TYR A 303 -14.45 -7.91 26.83
N VAL A 304 -13.59 -7.46 25.89
CA VAL A 304 -13.56 -8.00 24.54
C VAL A 304 -12.91 -9.38 24.50
N MET A 305 -11.87 -9.58 25.27
CA MET A 305 -11.11 -10.82 25.28
C MET A 305 -11.86 -11.98 25.94
N ASP A 306 -12.70 -11.70 26.93
CA ASP A 306 -13.60 -12.69 27.54
C ASP A 306 -14.60 -13.23 26.52
N PHE A 307 -15.24 -12.34 25.78
CA PHE A 307 -16.10 -12.74 24.65
C PHE A 307 -15.35 -13.62 23.63
N LEU A 308 -14.10 -13.27 23.24
CA LEU A 308 -13.33 -14.07 22.30
C LEU A 308 -12.92 -15.42 22.87
N ASN A 309 -12.66 -15.50 24.17
CA ASN A 309 -12.45 -16.77 24.88
C ASN A 309 -13.71 -17.67 24.79
N GLU A 310 -14.88 -17.15 25.05
CA GLU A 310 -16.15 -17.90 24.99
C GLU A 310 -16.47 -18.32 23.55
N VAL A 311 -16.20 -17.47 22.55
CA VAL A 311 -16.29 -17.84 21.12
C VAL A 311 -15.34 -19.01 20.83
N ALA A 312 -14.08 -18.95 21.29
CA ALA A 312 -13.10 -20.00 21.08
C ALA A 312 -13.54 -21.32 21.76
N ASP A 313 -14.06 -21.24 22.97
CA ASP A 313 -14.61 -22.39 23.69
C ASP A 313 -15.78 -23.04 22.93
N SER A 314 -16.67 -22.22 22.36
CA SER A 314 -17.80 -22.72 21.57
C SER A 314 -17.36 -23.37 20.25
N VAL A 315 -16.38 -22.77 19.55
CA VAL A 315 -15.91 -23.28 18.23
C VAL A 315 -15.07 -24.55 18.39
N TRP A 316 -14.18 -24.62 19.40
CA TRP A 316 -13.21 -25.71 19.59
C TRP A 316 -13.46 -26.57 20.82
N ALA A 317 -14.69 -26.61 21.35
CA ALA A 317 -15.05 -27.53 22.41
C ALA A 317 -14.87 -29.02 21.99
N PRO A 318 -14.72 -29.96 22.94
CA PRO A 318 -14.67 -31.39 22.63
C PRO A 318 -15.89 -31.81 21.83
N GLY A 319 -15.73 -32.23 20.60
CA GLY A 319 -16.81 -32.55 19.66
C GLY A 319 -17.16 -31.43 18.67
N GLY A 320 -16.51 -30.25 18.77
CA GLY A 320 -16.57 -29.20 17.75
C GLY A 320 -15.75 -29.54 16.50
N ASP A 321 -15.91 -28.75 15.46
CA ASP A 321 -15.29 -28.94 14.15
C ASP A 321 -13.77 -28.89 14.17
N HIS A 322 -13.13 -30.00 14.59
CA HIS A 322 -11.68 -30.18 14.47
C HIS A 322 -11.38 -30.95 13.18
N ASP A 323 -11.05 -30.24 12.10
CA ASP A 323 -10.52 -30.87 10.89
C ASP A 323 -9.00 -31.17 11.01
N GLY A 324 -8.42 -31.05 12.21
CA GLY A 324 -7.00 -31.22 12.49
C GLY A 324 -6.15 -30.01 12.09
N ARG A 325 -6.72 -28.94 11.59
CA ARG A 325 -6.04 -27.69 11.23
C ARG A 325 -5.91 -26.78 12.46
N ARG A 326 -4.84 -26.00 12.50
CA ARG A 326 -4.60 -25.02 13.57
C ARG A 326 -5.22 -23.68 13.22
N HIS A 327 -6.55 -23.59 13.30
CA HIS A 327 -7.26 -22.34 13.11
C HIS A 327 -7.07 -21.35 14.26
N ALA A 328 -7.38 -20.07 14.02
CA ALA A 328 -7.31 -19.01 15.01
C ALA A 328 -8.48 -18.02 14.87
N ILE A 329 -8.73 -17.26 15.93
CA ILE A 329 -9.53 -16.04 15.91
C ILE A 329 -8.53 -14.88 15.82
N GLY A 330 -8.48 -14.21 14.68
CA GLY A 330 -7.69 -13.00 14.51
C GLY A 330 -8.42 -11.79 15.08
N THR A 331 -7.73 -10.99 15.89
CA THR A 331 -8.31 -9.80 16.50
C THR A 331 -7.32 -8.66 16.58
N LEU A 332 -7.83 -7.45 16.76
CA LEU A 332 -7.06 -6.23 16.90
C LEU A 332 -6.90 -5.87 18.38
N ALA A 333 -5.66 -5.81 18.84
CA ALA A 333 -5.31 -5.12 20.09
C ALA A 333 -5.09 -3.63 19.73
N TYR A 334 -6.17 -2.86 19.73
CA TYR A 334 -6.26 -1.53 19.12
C TYR A 334 -7.05 -0.56 19.99
N MET A 335 -6.61 0.68 20.10
CA MET A 335 -7.25 1.72 20.88
C MET A 335 -7.57 1.26 22.32
N GLN A 336 -8.84 0.98 22.62
CA GLN A 336 -9.32 0.60 23.95
C GLN A 336 -8.97 -0.85 24.34
N THR A 337 -8.58 -1.68 23.38
CA THR A 337 -8.12 -3.05 23.61
C THR A 337 -6.61 -3.21 23.40
N LEU A 338 -5.86 -2.11 23.32
CA LEU A 338 -4.42 -2.14 23.07
C LEU A 338 -3.61 -2.79 24.19
N ARG A 339 -3.98 -2.55 25.45
CA ARG A 339 -3.34 -3.15 26.61
C ARG A 339 -3.57 -4.67 26.64
N ALA A 340 -2.56 -5.43 27.05
CA ALA A 340 -2.73 -6.87 27.26
C ALA A 340 -3.79 -7.15 28.33
N PRO A 341 -4.59 -8.22 28.19
CA PRO A 341 -5.63 -8.58 29.14
C PRO A 341 -5.05 -9.00 30.50
N THR A 342 -5.85 -8.86 31.54
CA THR A 342 -5.54 -9.40 32.88
C THR A 342 -6.07 -10.82 33.07
N ILE A 343 -6.99 -11.28 32.21
CA ILE A 343 -7.53 -12.63 32.18
C ILE A 343 -6.68 -13.58 31.34
N PRO A 344 -6.67 -14.89 31.66
CA PRO A 344 -6.02 -15.89 30.80
C PRO A 344 -6.72 -15.98 29.44
N MET A 345 -5.92 -16.04 28.37
CA MET A 345 -6.42 -16.14 27.01
C MET A 345 -6.44 -17.58 26.49
N ARG A 346 -7.37 -17.87 25.61
CA ARG A 346 -7.38 -19.09 24.81
C ARG A 346 -6.23 -19.06 23.79
N PRO A 347 -5.50 -20.17 23.58
CA PRO A 347 -4.36 -20.23 22.67
C PRO A 347 -4.74 -20.01 21.21
N GLU A 348 -6.03 -20.14 20.84
CA GLU A 348 -6.57 -19.95 19.50
C GLU A 348 -6.78 -18.45 19.18
N VAL A 349 -6.82 -17.56 20.18
CA VAL A 349 -6.91 -16.11 19.94
C VAL A 349 -5.56 -15.59 19.46
N PHE A 350 -5.56 -14.83 18.35
CA PHE A 350 -4.37 -14.29 17.72
C PHE A 350 -4.47 -12.75 17.66
N PRO A 351 -4.04 -12.03 18.70
CA PRO A 351 -4.07 -10.57 18.74
C PRO A 351 -3.00 -9.95 17.87
N TRP A 352 -3.33 -8.82 17.24
CA TRP A 352 -2.42 -7.96 16.48
C TRP A 352 -2.32 -6.61 17.20
N VAL A 353 -1.16 -6.32 17.78
CA VAL A 353 -0.90 -5.12 18.59
C VAL A 353 -0.63 -3.92 17.70
N CYS A 354 -1.60 -3.01 17.62
CA CYS A 354 -1.63 -1.87 16.69
C CYS A 354 -0.98 -0.64 17.31
N VAL A 355 0.24 -0.32 16.91
CA VAL A 355 1.02 0.83 17.40
C VAL A 355 1.79 1.47 16.26
N ASP A 356 1.78 2.81 16.18
CA ASP A 356 2.65 3.56 15.26
C ASP A 356 4.07 3.65 15.85
N ARG A 357 4.95 2.78 15.38
CA ARG A 357 6.30 2.61 15.93
C ARG A 357 7.34 3.61 15.39
N ILE A 358 6.94 4.59 14.61
CA ILE A 358 7.83 5.72 14.29
C ILE A 358 8.27 6.47 15.57
N GLY A 359 7.48 6.35 16.62
CA GLY A 359 7.75 6.90 17.95
C GLY A 359 8.88 6.21 18.73
N TYR A 360 9.51 5.15 18.24
CA TYR A 360 10.60 4.43 18.93
C TYR A 360 11.88 5.26 19.14
N GLY A 361 11.91 6.51 18.70
CA GLY A 361 12.90 7.49 19.15
C GLY A 361 12.73 7.95 20.58
N ASP A 362 11.55 7.75 21.19
CA ASP A 362 11.27 7.94 22.63
C ASP A 362 11.41 6.58 23.33
N GLU A 363 12.40 6.46 24.22
CA GLU A 363 12.69 5.21 24.93
C GLU A 363 11.58 4.82 25.91
N ALA A 364 10.88 5.76 26.53
CA ALA A 364 9.76 5.44 27.42
C ALA A 364 8.60 4.81 26.64
N PHE A 365 8.27 5.37 25.48
CA PHE A 365 7.29 4.81 24.57
C PHE A 365 7.70 3.43 24.06
N ALA A 366 8.95 3.28 23.62
CA ALA A 366 9.47 2.01 23.11
C ALA A 366 9.47 0.92 24.21
N ALA A 367 9.84 1.27 25.44
CA ALA A 367 9.80 0.35 26.58
C ALA A 367 8.36 -0.09 26.92
N GLN A 368 7.41 0.85 26.88
CA GLN A 368 6.00 0.54 27.12
C GLN A 368 5.42 -0.41 26.06
N ASP A 369 5.68 -0.17 24.76
CA ASP A 369 5.22 -1.05 23.69
C ASP A 369 5.85 -2.45 23.80
N ARG A 370 7.16 -2.55 24.05
CA ARG A 370 7.84 -3.84 24.27
C ARG A 370 7.22 -4.62 25.44
N ALA A 371 6.97 -3.93 26.54
CA ALA A 371 6.35 -4.54 27.73
C ALA A 371 4.94 -5.03 27.41
N ASN A 372 4.16 -4.26 26.66
CA ASN A 372 2.80 -4.63 26.26
C ASN A 372 2.78 -5.85 25.31
N VAL A 373 3.64 -5.88 24.29
CA VAL A 373 3.77 -7.03 23.39
C VAL A 373 4.18 -8.29 24.16
N ALA A 374 5.13 -8.16 25.10
CA ALA A 374 5.55 -9.27 25.97
C ALA A 374 4.43 -9.73 26.92
N ALA A 375 3.59 -8.82 27.41
CA ALA A 375 2.44 -9.17 28.23
C ALA A 375 1.39 -9.93 27.41
N TRP A 376 1.09 -9.50 26.19
CA TRP A 376 0.25 -10.25 25.25
C TRP A 376 0.80 -11.65 24.99
N ALA A 377 2.09 -11.79 24.73
CA ALA A 377 2.72 -13.10 24.51
C ALA A 377 2.64 -14.04 25.72
N LYS A 378 2.48 -13.50 26.94
CA LYS A 378 2.36 -14.24 28.20
C LYS A 378 0.91 -14.47 28.64
N SER A 379 -0.08 -13.87 27.97
CA SER A 379 -1.49 -13.95 28.39
C SER A 379 -2.14 -15.33 28.21
N GLY A 380 -1.47 -16.26 27.50
CA GLY A 380 -2.01 -17.59 27.17
C GLY A 380 -2.17 -17.81 25.69
N VAL A 381 -2.17 -16.76 24.86
CA VAL A 381 -2.25 -16.85 23.40
C VAL A 381 -1.01 -17.60 22.85
N ARG A 382 -1.21 -18.37 21.81
CA ARG A 382 -0.10 -19.09 21.14
C ARG A 382 0.74 -18.20 20.25
N ARG A 383 0.16 -17.09 19.76
CA ARG A 383 0.75 -16.19 18.75
C ARG A 383 0.38 -14.74 19.04
N VAL A 384 1.33 -13.85 18.79
CA VAL A 384 1.10 -12.40 18.80
C VAL A 384 1.60 -11.84 17.49
N GLY A 385 0.79 -11.02 16.84
CA GLY A 385 1.17 -10.18 15.72
C GLY A 385 1.38 -8.74 16.17
N VAL A 386 2.18 -8.01 15.41
CA VAL A 386 2.28 -6.56 15.53
C VAL A 386 1.78 -5.90 14.26
N TYR A 387 1.07 -4.81 14.43
CA TYR A 387 0.52 -3.99 13.37
C TYR A 387 1.15 -2.61 13.47
N ASP A 388 1.81 -2.16 12.41
CA ASP A 388 2.53 -0.89 12.34
C ASP A 388 1.93 0.04 11.27
N TYR A 389 2.37 1.30 11.26
CA TYR A 389 1.88 2.34 10.36
C TYR A 389 3.06 2.97 9.61
N LEU A 390 3.28 2.57 8.38
CA LEU A 390 4.38 3.03 7.53
C LEU A 390 3.92 3.97 6.40
N TYR A 391 2.83 4.69 6.62
CA TYR A 391 2.23 5.58 5.63
C TYR A 391 3.23 6.45 4.87
N GLY A 392 2.99 6.63 3.58
CA GLY A 392 3.76 7.45 2.67
C GLY A 392 2.91 8.39 1.83
N ALA A 393 2.05 7.85 0.96
CA ALA A 393 1.33 8.61 -0.05
C ALA A 393 0.30 9.61 0.50
N ASP A 394 -0.44 9.22 1.55
CA ASP A 394 -1.52 10.05 2.10
C ASP A 394 -1.00 11.24 2.93
N VAL A 395 0.26 11.21 3.36
CA VAL A 395 0.89 12.30 4.12
C VAL A 395 1.77 13.20 3.27
N ALA A 396 2.05 12.86 2.02
CA ALA A 396 2.89 13.60 1.08
C ALA A 396 4.22 14.08 1.67
N SER A 397 4.75 13.40 2.68
CA SER A 397 5.99 13.74 3.37
C SER A 397 6.92 12.55 3.44
N PRO A 398 8.26 12.77 3.45
CA PRO A 398 9.24 11.68 3.53
C PRO A 398 9.27 11.10 4.95
N ARG A 399 8.32 10.21 5.28
CA ARG A 399 8.17 9.58 6.59
C ARG A 399 9.17 8.42 6.75
N VAL A 400 10.44 8.76 6.95
CA VAL A 400 11.55 7.80 7.04
C VAL A 400 12.28 7.91 8.38
N ASN A 401 12.28 6.80 9.14
CA ASN A 401 13.06 6.64 10.36
C ASN A 401 13.57 5.19 10.41
N PHE A 402 14.74 4.93 9.83
CA PHE A 402 15.34 3.60 9.81
C PHE A 402 15.66 3.08 11.21
N THR A 403 16.15 3.96 12.08
CA THR A 403 16.50 3.60 13.46
C THR A 403 15.28 3.07 14.21
N ALA A 404 14.16 3.79 14.17
CA ALA A 404 12.92 3.35 14.81
C ALA A 404 12.41 2.02 14.23
N LEU A 405 12.43 1.87 12.91
CA LEU A 405 12.02 0.66 12.22
C LEU A 405 12.86 -0.56 12.65
N ILE A 406 14.19 -0.42 12.65
CA ILE A 406 15.13 -1.48 13.06
C ILE A 406 14.90 -1.87 14.52
N GLN A 407 14.80 -0.87 15.40
CA GLN A 407 14.58 -1.10 16.83
C GLN A 407 13.25 -1.78 17.10
N SER A 408 12.17 -1.32 16.47
CA SER A 408 10.83 -1.86 16.69
C SER A 408 10.68 -3.30 16.21
N ILE A 409 11.20 -3.64 15.02
CA ILE A 409 11.15 -5.00 14.49
C ILE A 409 11.91 -5.96 15.43
N ARG A 410 13.13 -5.62 15.84
CA ARG A 410 13.95 -6.45 16.73
C ARG A 410 13.34 -6.57 18.12
N ALA A 411 12.87 -5.46 18.68
CA ALA A 411 12.29 -5.44 20.01
C ALA A 411 10.99 -6.23 20.10
N THR A 412 10.11 -6.11 19.12
CA THR A 412 8.83 -6.83 19.10
C THR A 412 9.01 -8.33 18.85
N GLN A 413 9.98 -8.72 18.00
CA GLN A 413 10.36 -10.12 17.85
C GLN A 413 10.88 -10.73 19.17
N THR A 414 11.79 -10.02 19.86
CA THR A 414 12.30 -10.43 21.16
C THR A 414 11.20 -10.52 22.22
N ALA A 415 10.19 -9.65 22.14
CA ALA A 415 9.02 -9.66 23.00
C ALA A 415 8.04 -10.81 22.72
N GLY A 416 8.24 -11.58 21.64
CA GLY A 416 7.45 -12.77 21.30
C GLY A 416 6.52 -12.62 20.09
N ALA A 417 6.57 -11.50 19.35
CA ALA A 417 5.80 -11.36 18.13
C ALA A 417 6.29 -12.31 17.04
N VAL A 418 5.34 -12.96 16.35
CA VAL A 418 5.59 -13.91 15.25
C VAL A 418 4.96 -13.48 13.93
N GLY A 419 4.08 -12.47 13.96
CA GLY A 419 3.47 -11.84 12.82
C GLY A 419 3.78 -10.36 12.77
N TRP A 420 3.89 -9.81 11.56
CA TRP A 420 4.11 -8.40 11.31
C TRP A 420 3.25 -7.94 10.13
N TYR A 421 2.53 -6.88 10.34
CA TYR A 421 1.71 -6.22 9.33
C TYR A 421 1.95 -4.72 9.39
N ALA A 422 1.94 -4.04 8.27
CA ALA A 422 1.93 -2.58 8.27
C ALA A 422 1.03 -2.00 7.19
N GLU A 423 0.32 -0.95 7.57
CA GLU A 423 -0.29 -0.05 6.61
C GLU A 423 0.80 0.82 6.00
N ALA A 424 1.03 0.64 4.69
CA ALA A 424 2.13 1.29 4.02
C ALA A 424 1.67 2.41 3.07
N TYR A 425 0.68 2.15 2.21
CA TYR A 425 0.24 3.11 1.17
C TYR A 425 1.43 3.90 0.60
N PRO A 426 2.42 3.22 -0.02
CA PRO A 426 3.76 3.77 -0.20
C PRO A 426 3.79 4.98 -1.14
N LEU A 427 4.52 6.00 -0.75
CA LEU A 427 5.15 6.95 -1.67
C LEU A 427 6.52 6.39 -2.05
N TRP A 428 6.56 5.54 -3.07
CA TRP A 428 7.71 4.70 -3.41
C TRP A 428 9.03 5.46 -3.51
N ALA A 429 9.01 6.70 -3.95
CA ALA A 429 10.17 7.57 -4.02
C ALA A 429 10.90 7.71 -2.67
N PHE A 430 10.16 7.76 -1.56
CA PHE A 430 10.72 7.89 -0.22
C PHE A 430 10.73 6.57 0.54
N ASP A 431 9.75 5.71 0.30
CA ASP A 431 9.44 4.58 1.19
C ASP A 431 10.16 3.30 0.81
N ALA A 432 10.63 3.18 -0.44
CA ALA A 432 11.22 1.96 -0.95
C ALA A 432 12.36 1.40 -0.07
N PRO A 433 13.38 2.19 0.37
CA PRO A 433 14.45 1.64 1.20
C PRO A 433 13.97 1.14 2.56
N LYS A 434 13.00 1.84 3.19
CA LYS A 434 12.47 1.39 4.50
C LYS A 434 11.65 0.10 4.36
N LEU A 435 10.83 -0.03 3.31
CA LEU A 435 10.02 -1.22 3.08
C LEU A 435 10.89 -2.41 2.66
N TRP A 436 11.91 -2.20 1.83
CA TRP A 436 12.87 -3.25 1.50
C TRP A 436 13.66 -3.70 2.72
N LEU A 437 14.15 -2.75 3.54
CA LEU A 437 14.86 -3.05 4.79
C LEU A 437 13.99 -3.84 5.76
N ALA A 438 12.72 -3.45 5.92
CA ALA A 438 11.77 -4.19 6.74
C ALA A 438 11.64 -5.65 6.27
N ALA A 439 11.46 -5.91 4.96
CA ALA A 439 11.37 -7.25 4.42
C ALA A 439 12.58 -8.12 4.81
N LYS A 440 13.80 -7.57 4.67
CA LYS A 440 15.05 -8.29 5.00
C LYS A 440 15.22 -8.52 6.51
N LEU A 441 14.79 -7.56 7.34
CA LEU A 441 14.80 -7.74 8.81
C LEU A 441 13.73 -8.71 9.29
N LEU A 442 12.56 -8.73 8.69
CA LEU A 442 11.49 -9.69 9.02
C LEU A 442 11.88 -11.12 8.63
N GLU A 443 12.74 -11.28 7.61
CA GLU A 443 13.36 -12.56 7.27
C GLU A 443 14.42 -12.97 8.30
N ASN A 444 15.31 -12.02 8.66
CA ASN A 444 16.41 -12.24 9.61
C ASN A 444 16.66 -10.98 10.46
N THR A 445 16.15 -10.98 11.68
CA THR A 445 16.27 -9.85 12.61
C THR A 445 17.70 -9.55 13.04
N ALA A 446 18.61 -10.54 12.93
CA ALA A 446 20.03 -10.41 13.25
C ALA A 446 20.86 -9.79 12.09
N ALA A 447 20.28 -9.59 10.90
CA ALA A 447 21.00 -9.07 9.74
C ALA A 447 21.68 -7.73 10.01
N ASP A 448 22.88 -7.52 9.43
CA ASP A 448 23.57 -6.23 9.53
C ASP A 448 22.88 -5.17 8.66
N THR A 449 22.16 -4.28 9.33
CA THR A 449 21.37 -3.23 8.68
C THR A 449 22.20 -2.21 7.93
N ARG A 450 23.45 -1.98 8.32
CA ARG A 450 24.35 -1.06 7.59
C ARG A 450 24.75 -1.67 6.25
N VAL A 451 25.01 -2.98 6.22
CA VAL A 451 25.30 -3.71 4.98
C VAL A 451 24.06 -3.72 4.08
N LEU A 452 22.88 -3.96 4.64
CA LEU A 452 21.61 -3.97 3.90
C LEU A 452 21.32 -2.61 3.28
N LEU A 453 21.38 -1.52 4.05
CA LEU A 453 21.14 -0.17 3.55
C LEU A 453 22.16 0.22 2.47
N ARG A 454 23.45 -0.01 2.72
CA ARG A 454 24.49 0.24 1.72
C ARG A 454 24.17 -0.48 0.41
N ARG A 455 23.89 -1.80 0.48
CA ARG A 455 23.52 -2.60 -0.69
C ARG A 455 22.34 -2.02 -1.43
N TRP A 456 21.31 -1.57 -0.69
CA TRP A 456 20.13 -0.98 -1.32
C TRP A 456 20.48 0.30 -2.07
N PHE A 457 21.18 1.25 -1.42
CA PHE A 457 21.54 2.51 -2.04
C PHE A 457 22.51 2.36 -3.23
N GLU A 458 23.52 1.48 -3.10
CA GLU A 458 24.45 1.16 -4.19
C GLU A 458 23.73 0.55 -5.41
N SER A 459 22.78 -0.33 -5.17
CA SER A 459 22.00 -0.93 -6.25
C SER A 459 21.01 0.06 -6.86
N ALA A 460 20.31 0.84 -6.04
CA ALA A 460 19.27 1.75 -6.51
C ALA A 460 19.83 2.99 -7.23
N TYR A 461 20.94 3.55 -6.73
CA TYR A 461 21.45 4.83 -7.19
C TYR A 461 22.90 4.79 -7.73
N GLY A 462 23.61 3.67 -7.63
CA GLY A 462 24.95 3.50 -8.17
C GLY A 462 25.92 4.58 -7.75
N PRO A 463 26.48 5.38 -8.70
CA PRO A 463 27.40 6.47 -8.38
C PRO A 463 26.87 7.52 -7.40
N ALA A 464 25.56 7.73 -7.36
CA ALA A 464 24.89 8.67 -6.47
C ALA A 464 24.53 8.08 -5.09
N ALA A 465 24.93 6.86 -4.79
CA ALA A 465 24.51 6.14 -3.58
C ALA A 465 24.88 6.85 -2.27
N ALA A 466 26.08 7.38 -2.19
CA ALA A 466 26.57 8.09 -1.00
C ALA A 466 25.79 9.39 -0.74
N ASP A 467 25.51 10.15 -1.79
CA ASP A 467 24.77 11.40 -1.69
C ASP A 467 23.29 11.12 -1.30
N MET A 468 22.68 10.11 -1.90
CA MET A 468 21.33 9.72 -1.54
C MET A 468 21.23 9.17 -0.12
N LEU A 469 22.21 8.39 0.34
CA LEU A 469 22.27 7.96 1.74
C LEU A 469 22.38 9.16 2.69
N SER A 470 23.16 10.19 2.31
CA SER A 470 23.25 11.45 3.06
C SER A 470 21.90 12.18 3.10
N ALA A 471 21.20 12.29 1.96
CA ALA A 471 19.86 12.87 1.91
C ALA A 471 18.87 12.18 2.87
N TYR A 472 18.83 10.85 2.85
CA TYR A 472 17.99 10.08 3.74
C TYR A 472 18.39 10.20 5.22
N ALA A 473 19.68 10.35 5.52
CA ALA A 473 20.15 10.60 6.88
C ALA A 473 19.64 11.94 7.45
N GLN A 474 19.54 12.98 6.61
CA GLN A 474 18.96 14.27 7.01
C GLN A 474 17.44 14.16 7.25
N ILE A 475 16.74 13.44 6.40
CA ILE A 475 15.30 13.15 6.58
C ILE A 475 15.09 12.39 7.89
N GLU A 476 15.87 11.34 8.15
CA GLU A 476 15.81 10.58 9.38
C GLU A 476 16.11 11.43 10.62
N ALA A 477 17.08 12.36 10.54
CA ALA A 477 17.42 13.25 11.65
C ALA A 477 16.22 14.08 12.11
N GLY A 478 15.43 14.63 11.18
CA GLY A 478 14.19 15.33 11.48
C GLY A 478 13.17 14.46 12.20
N TRP A 479 12.91 13.26 11.69
CA TRP A 479 11.96 12.33 12.28
C TRP A 479 12.39 11.80 13.65
N ARG A 480 13.68 11.58 13.86
CA ARG A 480 14.23 11.21 15.19
C ARG A 480 14.05 12.31 16.21
N ARG A 481 14.32 13.56 15.82
CA ARG A 481 14.10 14.73 16.69
C ARG A 481 12.62 14.88 17.05
N ASP A 482 11.71 14.73 16.10
CA ASP A 482 10.27 14.79 16.33
C ASP A 482 9.79 13.68 17.26
N ALA A 483 10.24 12.44 17.05
CA ALA A 483 9.93 11.31 17.90
C ALA A 483 10.40 11.52 19.34
N GLN A 484 11.61 12.06 19.56
CA GLN A 484 12.15 12.38 20.89
C GLN A 484 11.34 13.48 21.59
N ALA A 485 10.81 14.44 20.84
CA ALA A 485 10.02 15.54 21.41
C ALA A 485 8.60 15.15 21.83
N GLY A 486 8.04 14.04 21.31
CA GLY A 486 6.64 13.72 21.57
C GLY A 486 6.26 12.26 21.29
N GLY A 487 7.16 11.31 21.52
CA GLY A 487 6.98 9.90 21.15
C GLY A 487 5.74 9.23 21.72
N LYS A 488 5.36 9.52 22.98
CA LYS A 488 4.13 8.98 23.59
C LYS A 488 2.84 9.42 22.90
N ASP A 489 2.88 10.49 22.11
CA ASP A 489 1.77 10.99 21.32
C ASP A 489 1.86 10.62 19.83
N ALA A 490 2.76 9.72 19.46
CA ALA A 490 3.08 9.41 18.09
C ALA A 490 2.02 8.55 17.36
N PHE A 491 1.03 7.99 18.10
CA PHE A 491 0.00 7.15 17.46
C PHE A 491 -0.80 7.94 16.43
N LEU A 492 -0.59 7.63 15.14
CA LEU A 492 -1.20 8.31 13.99
C LEU A 492 -1.11 9.85 14.03
N ARG A 493 -0.16 10.39 14.79
CA ARG A 493 0.00 11.83 14.99
C ARG A 493 0.09 12.59 13.68
N HIS A 494 0.86 12.05 12.73
CA HIS A 494 1.12 12.70 11.45
C HIS A 494 0.06 12.38 10.39
N PHE A 495 -0.86 11.48 10.67
CA PHE A 495 -1.94 11.11 9.77
C PHE A 495 -3.10 12.11 9.82
N HIS A 496 -3.42 12.62 11.00
CA HIS A 496 -4.53 13.55 11.21
C HIS A 496 -4.11 15.01 11.33
N ASP A 497 -2.85 15.29 11.61
CA ASP A 497 -2.32 16.64 11.69
C ASP A 497 -1.21 16.85 10.65
N GLN A 498 -1.17 17.99 10.04
CA GLN A 498 -0.20 18.32 9.00
C GLN A 498 1.23 18.54 9.53
N ARG A 499 1.48 18.30 10.81
CA ARG A 499 2.81 18.48 11.44
C ARG A 499 3.89 17.64 10.77
N GLY A 500 3.53 16.49 10.19
CA GLY A 500 4.46 15.68 9.39
C GLY A 500 5.16 16.44 8.27
N ALA A 501 4.48 17.43 7.67
CA ALA A 501 5.08 18.30 6.66
C ALA A 501 6.17 19.22 7.22
N LEU A 502 6.15 19.52 8.52
CA LEU A 502 7.02 20.47 9.19
C LEU A 502 8.13 19.83 10.04
N VAL A 503 8.22 18.50 10.02
CA VAL A 503 9.19 17.74 10.80
C VAL A 503 10.64 18.11 10.45
N LEU A 504 10.94 18.35 9.16
CA LEU A 504 12.27 18.75 8.74
C LEU A 504 12.52 20.24 9.00
N ALA A 505 13.64 20.56 9.60
CA ALA A 505 14.13 21.92 9.74
C ALA A 505 14.73 22.44 8.41
N ASP A 506 14.80 23.75 8.25
CA ASP A 506 15.33 24.36 7.01
C ASP A 506 16.78 23.96 6.71
N GLY A 507 17.60 23.74 7.76
CA GLY A 507 18.96 23.22 7.60
C GLY A 507 19.01 21.80 7.01
N GLU A 508 18.11 20.92 7.44
CA GLU A 508 17.98 19.56 6.89
C GLU A 508 17.47 19.59 5.45
N ILE A 509 16.52 20.47 5.15
CA ILE A 509 16.02 20.69 3.78
C ILE A 509 17.16 21.19 2.88
N GLY A 510 17.95 22.17 3.36
CA GLY A 510 19.12 22.66 2.64
C GLY A 510 20.15 21.56 2.36
N ALA A 511 20.40 20.69 3.34
CA ALA A 511 21.31 19.56 3.20
C ALA A 511 20.79 18.49 2.21
N VAL A 512 19.49 18.17 2.25
CA VAL A 512 18.87 17.26 1.24
C VAL A 512 18.97 17.86 -0.16
N ASN A 513 18.70 19.17 -0.33
CA ASN A 513 18.85 19.84 -1.62
C ASN A 513 20.30 19.81 -2.15
N ALA A 514 21.28 19.96 -1.27
CA ALA A 514 22.69 19.85 -1.63
C ALA A 514 23.06 18.42 -2.05
N ALA A 515 22.63 17.43 -1.28
CA ALA A 515 22.86 16.03 -1.59
C ALA A 515 22.19 15.60 -2.91
N LEU A 516 20.98 16.09 -3.21
CA LEU A 516 20.32 15.83 -4.50
C LEU A 516 21.08 16.40 -5.69
N ARG A 517 21.62 17.62 -5.59
CA ARG A 517 22.46 18.18 -6.65
C ARG A 517 23.73 17.35 -6.86
N ALA A 518 24.40 16.95 -5.78
CA ALA A 518 25.60 16.10 -5.85
C ALA A 518 25.25 14.73 -6.49
N ALA A 519 24.13 14.14 -6.12
CA ALA A 519 23.63 12.89 -6.71
C ALA A 519 23.34 13.01 -8.22
N GLN A 520 22.74 14.12 -8.65
CA GLN A 520 22.50 14.41 -10.07
C GLN A 520 23.82 14.53 -10.85
N ASP A 521 24.78 15.26 -10.31
CA ASP A 521 26.12 15.41 -10.89
C ASP A 521 26.85 14.06 -10.97
N ALA A 522 26.80 13.26 -9.90
CA ALA A 522 27.43 11.95 -9.86
C ALA A 522 26.90 11.01 -10.98
N LEU A 523 25.61 11.02 -11.28
CA LEU A 523 25.02 10.25 -12.37
C LEU A 523 25.28 10.86 -13.75
N LEU A 524 25.27 12.18 -13.85
CA LEU A 524 25.51 12.91 -15.11
C LEU A 524 26.94 12.64 -15.65
N PHE A 525 27.93 12.69 -14.76
CA PHE A 525 29.34 12.53 -15.10
C PHE A 525 29.83 11.07 -15.00
N ALA A 526 28.95 10.14 -14.64
CA ALA A 526 29.31 8.72 -14.54
C ALA A 526 29.75 8.15 -15.91
N PRO A 527 30.82 7.33 -15.97
CA PRO A 527 31.28 6.68 -17.19
C PRO A 527 30.22 5.74 -17.78
N LYS A 528 30.10 5.75 -19.12
CA LYS A 528 29.16 4.89 -19.89
C LYS A 528 29.94 4.05 -20.90
N PRO A 529 30.85 3.15 -20.48
CA PRO A 529 31.73 2.44 -21.40
C PRO A 529 31.01 1.42 -22.29
N THR A 530 29.85 0.95 -21.89
CA THR A 530 29.02 -0.03 -22.61
C THR A 530 27.56 0.39 -22.66
N ALA A 531 26.80 -0.17 -23.60
CA ALA A 531 25.35 0.02 -23.68
C ALA A 531 24.63 -0.47 -22.41
N GLU A 532 25.12 -1.52 -21.79
CA GLU A 532 24.60 -2.05 -20.53
C GLU A 532 24.82 -1.07 -19.36
N ALA A 533 26.03 -0.50 -19.25
CA ALA A 533 26.34 0.53 -18.25
C ALA A 533 25.44 1.77 -18.46
N ALA A 534 25.23 2.19 -19.72
CA ALA A 534 24.33 3.30 -20.03
C ALA A 534 22.86 2.99 -19.64
N ALA A 535 22.36 1.79 -19.94
CA ALA A 535 21.02 1.36 -19.56
C ALA A 535 20.84 1.31 -18.04
N ARG A 536 21.84 0.81 -17.31
CA ARG A 536 21.85 0.81 -15.84
C ARG A 536 21.80 2.22 -15.26
N LEU A 537 22.65 3.12 -15.75
CA LEU A 537 22.64 4.52 -15.32
C LEU A 537 21.32 5.22 -15.66
N ALA A 538 20.69 4.89 -16.78
CA ALA A 538 19.38 5.43 -17.13
C ALA A 538 18.29 5.03 -16.11
N ARG A 539 18.27 3.76 -15.64
CA ARG A 539 17.35 3.30 -14.58
C ARG A 539 17.63 4.01 -13.26
N GLN A 540 18.93 4.13 -12.87
CA GLN A 540 19.35 4.84 -11.66
C GLN A 540 18.97 6.33 -11.70
N SER A 541 19.16 6.99 -12.85
CA SER A 541 18.71 8.38 -13.06
C SER A 541 17.20 8.52 -13.02
N GLY A 542 16.44 7.52 -13.52
CA GLY A 542 15.00 7.48 -13.43
C GLY A 542 14.51 7.45 -11.97
N ARG A 543 15.13 6.64 -11.12
CA ARG A 543 14.83 6.58 -9.68
C ARG A 543 15.20 7.87 -8.95
N LEU A 544 16.37 8.46 -9.26
CA LEU A 544 16.74 9.76 -8.70
C LEU A 544 15.76 10.86 -9.11
N ARG A 545 15.32 10.88 -10.37
CA ARG A 545 14.30 11.82 -10.83
C ARG A 545 12.98 11.63 -10.07
N GLN A 546 12.54 10.38 -9.87
CA GLN A 546 11.34 10.08 -9.09
C GLN A 546 11.44 10.64 -7.66
N PHE A 547 12.59 10.47 -7.01
CA PHE A 547 12.84 11.05 -5.69
C PHE A 547 12.81 12.59 -5.73
N ALA A 548 13.50 13.21 -6.71
CA ALA A 548 13.55 14.67 -6.83
C ALA A 548 12.15 15.27 -7.05
N GLU A 549 11.34 14.68 -7.91
CA GLU A 549 9.96 15.12 -8.16
C GLU A 549 9.06 14.95 -6.91
N ALA A 550 9.23 13.86 -6.15
CA ALA A 550 8.55 13.68 -4.86
C ALA A 550 9.03 14.69 -3.80
N TRP A 551 10.31 15.02 -3.82
CA TRP A 551 10.89 16.02 -2.92
C TRP A 551 10.34 17.43 -3.21
N GLU A 552 10.23 17.80 -4.47
CA GLU A 552 9.59 19.07 -4.86
C GLU A 552 8.10 19.11 -4.48
N LEU A 553 7.39 17.97 -4.60
CA LEU A 553 6.00 17.85 -4.16
C LEU A 553 5.90 18.04 -2.63
N TYR A 554 6.81 17.43 -1.86
CA TYR A 554 6.89 17.62 -0.42
C TYR A 554 7.14 19.09 -0.03
N LEU A 555 8.08 19.78 -0.71
CA LEU A 555 8.36 21.19 -0.43
C LEU A 555 7.14 22.08 -0.69
N ALA A 556 6.42 21.84 -1.78
CA ALA A 556 5.17 22.56 -2.07
C ALA A 556 4.07 22.25 -1.03
N TYR A 557 3.97 21.00 -0.57
CA TYR A 557 3.06 20.62 0.51
C TYR A 557 3.40 21.35 1.81
N ARG A 558 4.69 21.35 2.18
CA ARG A 558 5.20 22.06 3.36
C ARG A 558 4.85 23.55 3.31
N GLU A 559 5.08 24.20 2.17
CA GLU A 559 4.75 25.62 1.97
C GLU A 559 3.24 25.88 2.18
N ALA A 560 2.38 25.03 1.62
CA ALA A 560 0.93 25.13 1.81
C ALA A 560 0.54 24.94 3.29
N VAL A 561 1.15 23.99 4.00
CA VAL A 561 0.91 23.77 5.44
C VAL A 561 1.39 24.95 6.26
N GLN A 562 2.57 25.50 5.99
CA GLN A 562 3.08 26.71 6.65
C GLN A 562 2.14 27.91 6.45
N ALA A 563 1.70 28.15 5.22
CA ALA A 563 0.76 29.21 4.90
C ALA A 563 -0.58 29.06 5.64
N ARG A 564 -1.02 27.82 5.90
CA ARG A 564 -2.26 27.54 6.69
C ARG A 564 -2.11 27.81 8.17
N GLN A 565 -0.92 27.62 8.73
CA GLN A 565 -0.68 27.78 10.18
C GLN A 565 -0.53 29.25 10.59
N VAL A 566 -0.28 30.16 9.65
CA VAL A 566 -0.19 31.59 9.93
C VAL A 566 -1.59 32.14 10.20
N VAL A 567 -1.82 32.66 11.40
CA VAL A 567 -3.03 33.44 11.72
C VAL A 567 -2.69 34.92 11.50
N PRO A 568 -3.03 35.50 10.34
CA PRO A 568 -2.66 36.86 10.03
C PRO A 568 -3.48 37.86 10.82
N ALA A 569 -2.89 39.05 11.07
CA ALA A 569 -3.66 40.20 11.52
C ALA A 569 -4.74 40.56 10.50
N MET A 570 -5.81 41.26 10.91
CA MET A 570 -6.96 41.54 10.04
C MET A 570 -6.55 42.24 8.74
N SER A 571 -5.65 43.22 8.81
CA SER A 571 -5.11 43.95 7.65
C SER A 571 -4.30 43.12 6.66
N GLU A 572 -3.80 41.96 7.11
CA GLU A 572 -2.91 41.09 6.32
C GLU A 572 -3.65 39.87 5.75
N ARG A 573 -4.92 39.67 6.13
CA ARG A 573 -5.65 38.43 5.80
C ARG A 573 -5.83 38.21 4.31
N LEU A 574 -6.06 39.28 3.54
CA LEU A 574 -6.21 39.17 2.10
C LEU A 574 -4.94 38.68 1.42
N ASP A 575 -3.78 39.23 1.82
CA ASP A 575 -2.49 38.81 1.28
C ASP A 575 -2.10 37.41 1.77
N ALA A 576 -2.46 37.04 3.00
CA ALA A 576 -2.29 35.69 3.51
C ALA A 576 -3.17 34.69 2.72
N LEU A 577 -4.40 35.02 2.41
CA LEU A 577 -5.28 34.19 1.57
C LEU A 577 -4.74 34.04 0.13
N ARG A 578 -4.17 35.10 -0.43
CA ARG A 578 -3.51 35.03 -1.76
C ARG A 578 -2.31 34.10 -1.72
N ARG A 579 -1.41 34.28 -0.73
CA ARG A 579 -0.25 33.38 -0.56
C ARG A 579 -0.70 31.92 -0.37
N LEU A 580 -1.69 31.66 0.46
CA LEU A 580 -2.24 30.33 0.68
C LEU A 580 -2.80 29.75 -0.63
N SER A 581 -3.55 30.54 -1.40
CA SER A 581 -4.10 30.11 -2.69
C SER A 581 -3.02 29.74 -3.70
N VAL A 582 -1.94 30.52 -3.75
CA VAL A 582 -0.79 30.25 -4.63
C VAL A 582 -0.08 28.96 -4.20
N ALA A 583 0.20 28.82 -2.91
CA ALA A 583 0.89 27.65 -2.36
C ALA A 583 0.08 26.36 -2.58
N GLU A 584 -1.23 26.41 -2.31
CA GLU A 584 -2.11 25.26 -2.55
C GLU A 584 -2.25 24.92 -4.04
N GLY A 585 -2.32 25.93 -4.89
CA GLY A 585 -2.36 25.74 -6.34
C GLY A 585 -1.05 25.12 -6.88
N ALA A 586 0.09 25.56 -6.36
CA ALA A 586 1.40 24.97 -6.70
C ALA A 586 1.50 23.51 -6.25
N TYR A 587 1.03 23.19 -5.04
CA TYR A 587 0.97 21.79 -4.57
C TYR A 587 0.07 20.94 -5.47
N ALA A 588 -1.15 21.37 -5.74
CA ALA A 588 -2.09 20.61 -6.57
C ALA A 588 -1.56 20.34 -7.99
N ALA A 589 -0.87 21.31 -8.58
CA ALA A 589 -0.22 21.14 -9.88
C ALA A 589 0.91 20.09 -9.84
N LYS A 590 1.76 20.13 -8.81
CA LYS A 590 2.84 19.15 -8.60
C LYS A 590 2.31 17.76 -8.25
N GLU A 591 1.26 17.66 -7.42
CA GLU A 591 0.57 16.41 -7.11
C GLU A 591 0.03 15.76 -8.39
N SER A 592 -0.69 16.51 -9.23
CA SER A 592 -1.19 16.02 -10.50
C SER A 592 -0.07 15.56 -11.44
N ALA A 593 1.03 16.32 -11.53
CA ALA A 593 2.18 15.98 -12.35
C ALA A 593 2.86 14.68 -11.83
N TYR A 594 3.09 14.58 -10.54
CA TYR A 594 3.68 13.41 -9.91
C TYR A 594 2.81 12.15 -10.12
N ASN A 595 1.51 12.25 -9.87
CA ASN A 595 0.59 11.13 -10.00
C ASN A 595 0.46 10.64 -11.46
N ARG A 596 0.54 11.53 -12.45
CA ARG A 596 0.58 11.12 -13.87
C ARG A 596 1.80 10.26 -14.19
N LEU A 597 2.97 10.61 -13.67
CA LEU A 597 4.21 9.91 -13.95
C LEU A 597 4.39 8.64 -13.12
N TRP A 598 4.03 8.67 -11.87
CA TRP A 598 4.39 7.66 -10.88
C TRP A 598 3.22 6.97 -10.19
N GLY A 599 1.99 7.45 -10.35
CA GLY A 599 0.80 6.88 -9.71
C GLY A 599 0.50 5.43 -10.08
N ALA A 600 1.06 4.93 -11.20
CA ALA A 600 0.93 3.52 -11.59
C ALA A 600 1.72 2.55 -10.69
N TYR A 601 2.73 3.04 -9.98
CA TYR A 601 3.62 2.22 -9.15
C TYR A 601 3.11 2.05 -7.71
N GLY A 602 2.17 2.85 -7.24
CA GLY A 602 1.68 2.80 -5.88
C GLY A 602 0.36 3.53 -5.69
N THR A 603 0.06 3.88 -4.45
CA THR A 603 -1.09 4.71 -4.11
C THR A 603 -0.84 6.13 -4.60
N PRO A 604 -1.74 6.72 -5.39
CA PRO A 604 -1.61 8.12 -5.78
C PRO A 604 -1.57 9.02 -4.54
N VAL A 605 -0.67 10.00 -4.53
CA VAL A 605 -0.66 11.05 -3.51
C VAL A 605 -1.95 11.84 -3.60
N ARG A 606 -2.57 12.18 -2.47
CA ARG A 606 -3.87 12.87 -2.43
C ARG A 606 -3.84 14.04 -1.48
N TRP A 607 -4.40 15.15 -1.94
CA TRP A 607 -4.68 16.33 -1.12
C TRP A 607 -5.65 16.08 0.05
N SER A 608 -6.38 14.95 0.07
CA SER A 608 -7.39 14.59 1.08
C SER A 608 -6.85 14.47 2.51
N ALA A 609 -5.51 14.46 2.68
CA ALA A 609 -4.87 14.52 3.99
C ALA A 609 -5.02 15.88 4.71
N PHE A 610 -5.57 16.92 4.07
CA PHE A 610 -5.85 18.17 4.76
C PHE A 610 -7.16 18.05 5.54
N PRO A 611 -7.15 18.30 6.88
CA PRO A 611 -8.35 18.24 7.68
C PRO A 611 -9.42 19.20 7.17
N ALA A 612 -10.68 18.83 7.39
CA ALA A 612 -11.85 19.57 6.97
C ALA A 612 -11.94 20.99 7.57
N GLU A 613 -11.23 21.25 8.66
CA GLU A 613 -11.09 22.60 9.23
C GLU A 613 -10.16 23.44 8.36
N ASN A 614 -10.76 24.03 7.35
CA ASN A 614 -10.04 24.90 6.42
C ASN A 614 -9.81 26.29 7.09
N PRO A 615 -8.57 26.70 7.36
CA PRO A 615 -8.27 28.03 7.88
C PRO A 615 -8.87 29.15 7.02
N ARG A 616 -8.98 28.93 5.72
CA ARG A 616 -9.69 29.85 4.82
C ARG A 616 -11.13 30.10 5.28
N ALA A 617 -11.84 29.06 5.71
CA ALA A 617 -13.20 29.18 6.19
C ALA A 617 -13.25 30.05 7.46
N GLN A 618 -12.36 29.76 8.43
CA GLN A 618 -12.31 30.53 9.68
C GLN A 618 -11.86 31.98 9.46
N TRP A 619 -10.86 32.21 8.60
CA TRP A 619 -10.38 33.56 8.32
C TRP A 619 -11.39 34.39 7.57
N SER A 620 -12.11 33.77 6.64
CA SER A 620 -13.10 34.48 5.84
C SER A 620 -14.41 34.71 6.56
N GLU A 621 -14.84 33.81 7.48
CA GLU A 621 -16.00 34.10 8.33
C GLU A 621 -15.76 35.31 9.20
N ARG A 622 -14.61 35.35 9.87
CA ARG A 622 -14.23 36.52 10.65
C ARG A 622 -14.06 37.77 9.80
N TYR A 623 -13.48 37.63 8.59
CA TYR A 623 -13.25 38.73 7.68
C TYR A 623 -14.57 39.31 7.15
N LEU A 624 -15.55 38.47 6.82
CA LEU A 624 -16.87 38.88 6.38
C LEU A 624 -17.72 39.49 7.52
N VAL A 625 -17.48 39.08 8.77
CA VAL A 625 -18.21 39.54 9.95
C VAL A 625 -17.56 40.78 10.57
N GLU A 626 -16.21 40.85 10.56
CA GLU A 626 -15.42 41.88 11.27
C GLU A 626 -14.68 42.82 10.32
N GLY A 627 -14.82 42.65 8.98
CA GLY A 627 -14.02 43.38 7.97
C GLY A 627 -14.46 44.82 7.80
N ASP A 628 -13.48 45.72 7.68
CA ASP A 628 -13.68 47.12 7.30
C ASP A 628 -14.24 47.22 5.88
N PRO A 629 -15.22 48.13 5.65
CA PRO A 629 -15.86 48.31 4.35
C PRO A 629 -14.90 48.56 3.16
N ALA A 630 -13.77 49.22 3.37
CA ALA A 630 -12.79 49.48 2.32
C ALA A 630 -12.04 48.23 1.88
N SER A 631 -11.74 47.32 2.82
CA SER A 631 -11.15 46.02 2.54
C SER A 631 -12.11 45.07 1.83
N LEU A 632 -13.40 45.13 2.17
CA LEU A 632 -14.49 44.39 1.48
C LEU A 632 -14.68 44.91 0.05
N GLU A 633 -14.58 46.24 -0.18
CA GLU A 633 -14.68 46.82 -1.50
C GLU A 633 -13.47 46.49 -2.39
N ALA A 634 -12.26 46.50 -1.84
CA ALA A 634 -11.04 46.07 -2.54
C ALA A 634 -11.14 44.60 -2.91
N TRP A 635 -11.70 43.78 -2.05
CA TRP A 635 -11.90 42.35 -2.25
C TRP A 635 -12.99 42.08 -3.29
N ALA A 636 -14.10 42.84 -3.32
CA ALA A 636 -15.16 42.74 -4.30
C ALA A 636 -14.71 43.11 -5.73
N LYS A 637 -13.60 43.85 -5.88
CA LYS A 637 -13.01 44.21 -7.18
C LYS A 637 -12.10 43.14 -7.78
N THR A 638 -11.78 42.08 -7.05
CA THR A 638 -11.01 40.96 -7.56
C THR A 638 -11.91 39.81 -7.99
N ASP A 639 -11.64 39.11 -9.09
CA ASP A 639 -12.41 37.94 -9.54
C ASP A 639 -12.39 36.79 -8.53
N MET A 640 -11.54 36.86 -7.51
CA MET A 640 -11.37 35.87 -6.48
C MET A 640 -12.57 35.70 -5.50
N PRO A 641 -13.35 36.76 -5.13
CA PRO A 641 -14.43 36.61 -4.16
C PRO A 641 -15.57 35.68 -4.58
N LYS A 642 -16.00 35.77 -5.83
CA LYS A 642 -17.14 34.99 -6.34
C LYS A 642 -16.80 33.51 -6.47
N GLY A 643 -15.65 33.18 -7.05
CA GLY A 643 -15.20 31.81 -7.18
C GLY A 643 -14.90 31.16 -5.82
N TRP A 644 -14.37 31.93 -4.88
CA TRP A 644 -14.05 31.44 -3.56
C TRP A 644 -15.29 31.22 -2.68
N LEU A 645 -16.26 32.11 -2.69
CA LEU A 645 -17.54 31.93 -1.99
C LEU A 645 -18.30 30.73 -2.54
N ALA A 646 -18.28 30.54 -3.87
CA ALA A 646 -18.85 29.38 -4.54
C ALA A 646 -18.14 28.07 -4.12
N TYR A 647 -16.80 28.06 -4.09
CA TYR A 647 -15.99 26.93 -3.63
C TYR A 647 -16.28 26.58 -2.15
N ARG A 648 -16.39 27.57 -1.29
CA ARG A 648 -16.69 27.39 0.13
C ARG A 648 -18.07 26.79 0.37
N VAL A 649 -19.09 27.36 -0.24
CA VAL A 649 -20.46 26.84 -0.12
C VAL A 649 -20.58 25.44 -0.70
N ALA A 650 -19.80 25.14 -1.75
CA ALA A 650 -19.72 23.80 -2.31
C ALA A 650 -19.04 22.78 -1.38
N GLN A 651 -18.04 23.21 -0.61
CA GLN A 651 -17.27 22.34 0.29
C GLN A 651 -17.92 22.14 1.67
N GLN A 652 -18.68 23.08 2.19
CA GLN A 652 -19.20 23.05 3.56
C GLN A 652 -20.43 22.16 3.77
N GLY A 653 -20.81 21.31 2.81
CA GLY A 653 -21.91 20.37 3.01
C GLY A 653 -23.23 21.03 3.41
N TYR A 654 -23.49 22.26 2.90
CA TYR A 654 -24.80 22.89 3.05
C TYR A 654 -25.86 21.90 2.57
N GLU A 655 -26.76 21.50 3.45
CA GLU A 655 -27.89 20.64 3.14
C GLU A 655 -28.90 21.43 2.29
N ALA A 656 -28.52 21.77 1.06
CA ALA A 656 -29.49 22.23 0.09
C ALA A 656 -30.16 21.01 -0.53
N PRO A 657 -31.48 21.02 -0.70
CA PRO A 657 -32.17 19.93 -1.36
C PRO A 657 -31.62 19.73 -2.76
N VAL A 658 -31.49 18.47 -3.18
CA VAL A 658 -31.12 18.13 -4.56
C VAL A 658 -32.24 18.62 -5.48
N ALA A 659 -31.93 19.59 -6.34
CA ALA A 659 -32.87 20.16 -7.29
C ALA A 659 -33.06 19.28 -8.54
N HIS A 660 -32.02 18.56 -8.92
CA HIS A 660 -32.07 17.58 -10.00
C HIS A 660 -31.07 16.45 -9.72
N ARG A 661 -31.47 15.22 -10.02
CA ARG A 661 -30.63 14.01 -9.95
C ARG A 661 -30.69 13.30 -11.28
N HIS A 662 -29.55 12.91 -11.80
CA HIS A 662 -29.42 12.07 -12.98
C HIS A 662 -28.69 10.79 -12.62
N ASP A 663 -29.38 9.66 -12.72
CA ASP A 663 -28.80 8.33 -12.54
C ASP A 663 -28.37 7.79 -13.91
N PHE A 664 -27.08 7.62 -14.09
CA PHE A 664 -26.53 7.13 -15.36
C PHE A 664 -26.86 5.66 -15.61
N ALA A 665 -27.23 4.90 -14.58
CA ALA A 665 -27.66 3.51 -14.75
C ALA A 665 -29.03 3.41 -15.42
N GLU A 666 -29.91 4.39 -15.21
CA GLU A 666 -31.24 4.44 -15.83
C GLU A 666 -31.22 4.96 -17.27
N ALA A 667 -30.18 5.74 -17.62
CA ALA A 667 -30.07 6.40 -18.93
C ALA A 667 -29.52 5.49 -20.06
N ALA A 668 -29.21 4.22 -19.80
CA ALA A 668 -28.46 3.34 -20.66
C ALA A 668 -29.28 2.68 -21.79
N GLY A 669 -30.19 3.40 -22.42
CA GLY A 669 -31.03 2.90 -23.52
C GLY A 669 -30.39 2.91 -24.91
N ALA A 670 -29.12 3.36 -25.12
CA ALA A 670 -28.48 3.44 -26.43
C ALA A 670 -27.01 3.10 -26.38
N ALA A 671 -26.59 2.07 -27.17
CA ALA A 671 -25.18 1.70 -27.36
C ALA A 671 -24.30 2.90 -27.76
N PRO A 672 -23.03 3.01 -27.29
CA PRO A 672 -22.10 1.90 -26.99
C PRO A 672 -21.80 1.72 -25.48
N TYR A 673 -22.79 1.66 -24.64
CA TYR A 673 -22.64 1.68 -23.19
C TYR A 673 -22.93 0.29 -22.58
N GLU A 674 -22.09 -0.15 -21.67
CA GLU A 674 -22.29 -1.38 -20.91
C GLU A 674 -22.70 -1.02 -19.48
N ILE A 675 -23.90 -1.45 -19.06
CA ILE A 675 -24.29 -1.37 -17.64
C ILE A 675 -23.60 -2.50 -16.91
N VAL A 676 -22.63 -2.19 -16.08
CA VAL A 676 -21.94 -3.19 -15.28
C VAL A 676 -22.29 -3.00 -13.82
N PRO A 677 -22.86 -4.02 -13.17
CA PRO A 677 -22.90 -4.05 -11.71
C PRO A 677 -21.45 -4.22 -11.25
N TRP A 678 -20.86 -3.16 -10.72
CA TRP A 678 -19.49 -3.20 -10.24
C TRP A 678 -19.40 -3.87 -8.88
N ALA A 679 -18.75 -5.05 -8.81
CA ALA A 679 -18.33 -5.68 -7.59
C ALA A 679 -16.80 -5.90 -7.63
N ARG A 680 -16.02 -4.94 -7.17
CA ARG A 680 -14.57 -5.15 -6.99
C ARG A 680 -14.24 -5.81 -5.66
N ASN A 681 -15.11 -5.72 -4.68
CA ASN A 681 -15.10 -6.50 -3.44
C ASN A 681 -16.55 -6.67 -2.97
N GLN A 682 -16.90 -7.84 -2.47
CA GLN A 682 -18.24 -8.13 -1.95
C GLN A 682 -18.64 -7.26 -0.72
N ALA A 683 -17.69 -6.48 -0.18
CA ALA A 683 -17.92 -5.58 0.95
C ALA A 683 -18.38 -4.17 0.56
N ASP A 684 -18.01 -3.68 -0.64
CA ASP A 684 -18.41 -2.35 -1.12
C ASP A 684 -19.42 -2.52 -2.26
N ARG A 685 -20.70 -2.58 -1.95
CA ARG A 685 -21.77 -2.43 -2.94
C ARG A 685 -21.73 -1.00 -3.47
N VAL A 686 -20.96 -0.77 -4.52
CA VAL A 686 -21.06 0.46 -5.30
C VAL A 686 -22.36 0.37 -6.10
N PRO A 687 -23.25 1.36 -6.04
CA PRO A 687 -24.47 1.39 -6.85
C PRO A 687 -24.15 1.22 -8.33
N ALA A 688 -25.10 0.69 -9.11
CA ALA A 688 -24.98 0.54 -10.54
C ALA A 688 -24.62 1.87 -11.21
N GLY A 689 -23.87 1.84 -12.28
CA GLY A 689 -23.47 3.03 -13.04
C GLY A 689 -23.17 2.69 -14.49
N LEU A 690 -22.93 3.72 -15.30
CA LEU A 690 -22.64 3.63 -16.73
C LEU A 690 -21.13 3.49 -16.95
N ARG A 691 -20.70 2.41 -17.56
CA ARG A 691 -19.33 2.21 -17.97
C ARG A 691 -19.11 2.57 -19.43
N LEU A 692 -18.18 3.48 -19.69
CA LEU A 692 -17.80 3.97 -21.00
C LEU A 692 -16.49 3.28 -21.42
N ILE A 693 -16.56 2.36 -22.39
CA ILE A 693 -15.44 1.50 -22.82
C ILE A 693 -14.75 1.99 -24.10
N THR A 694 -15.18 3.12 -24.66
CA THR A 694 -14.54 3.73 -25.84
C THR A 694 -13.28 4.52 -25.46
N PRO A 695 -12.28 4.62 -26.36
CA PRO A 695 -11.04 5.37 -26.08
C PRO A 695 -11.24 6.84 -25.75
N SER A 696 -12.32 7.45 -26.25
CA SER A 696 -12.72 8.82 -25.90
C SER A 696 -14.19 9.04 -26.32
N GLY A 697 -14.83 10.01 -25.71
CA GLY A 697 -16.20 10.34 -26.04
C GLY A 697 -16.78 11.45 -25.19
N LYS A 698 -18.08 11.69 -25.40
CA LYS A 698 -18.86 12.67 -24.64
C LYS A 698 -20.20 12.07 -24.25
N VAL A 699 -20.68 12.43 -23.06
CA VAL A 699 -22.02 12.16 -22.57
C VAL A 699 -22.73 13.48 -22.34
N GLY A 700 -23.87 13.67 -22.94
CA GLY A 700 -24.62 14.93 -22.89
C GLY A 700 -24.68 15.65 -24.24
N PRO A 701 -25.17 16.90 -24.30
CA PRO A 701 -25.54 17.71 -23.11
C PRO A 701 -26.78 17.17 -22.37
N ILE A 702 -26.69 17.14 -21.03
CA ILE A 702 -27.76 16.75 -20.14
C ILE A 702 -28.41 18.04 -19.59
N VAL A 703 -29.67 18.28 -19.91
CA VAL A 703 -30.39 19.42 -19.43
C VAL A 703 -30.89 19.17 -18.02
N ALA A 704 -30.49 20.00 -17.07
CA ALA A 704 -31.03 19.97 -15.72
C ALA A 704 -32.33 20.81 -15.68
N PRO A 705 -33.52 20.23 -15.43
CA PRO A 705 -34.81 20.94 -15.41
C PRO A 705 -34.95 21.72 -14.10
N VAL A 706 -34.13 22.73 -13.89
CA VAL A 706 -34.08 23.55 -12.67
C VAL A 706 -34.44 25.02 -12.99
N ALA A 707 -35.13 25.66 -12.07
CA ALA A 707 -35.45 27.07 -12.18
C ALA A 707 -34.32 27.94 -11.62
N LEU A 708 -33.54 28.57 -12.48
CA LEU A 708 -32.40 29.40 -12.12
C LEU A 708 -32.82 30.82 -11.68
N ARG A 709 -32.09 31.35 -10.68
CA ARG A 709 -32.19 32.77 -10.26
C ARG A 709 -30.81 33.41 -10.33
N GLU A 710 -30.77 34.68 -10.70
CA GLU A 710 -29.53 35.46 -10.72
C GLU A 710 -28.79 35.39 -9.38
N GLY A 711 -27.48 35.19 -9.42
CA GLY A 711 -26.64 35.15 -8.24
C GLY A 711 -26.72 33.86 -7.41
N GLN A 712 -27.63 32.95 -7.76
CA GLN A 712 -27.74 31.65 -7.09
C GLN A 712 -26.54 30.79 -7.42
N LEU A 713 -25.99 30.10 -6.42
CA LEU A 713 -24.92 29.12 -6.62
C LEU A 713 -25.49 27.80 -7.13
N VAL A 714 -25.05 27.37 -8.30
CA VAL A 714 -25.25 26.03 -8.82
C VAL A 714 -24.09 25.18 -8.34
N ARG A 715 -24.39 24.05 -7.69
CA ARG A 715 -23.43 23.02 -7.30
C ARG A 715 -23.75 21.75 -8.05
N LEU A 716 -22.98 21.46 -9.09
CA LEU A 716 -23.01 20.15 -9.74
C LEU A 716 -22.04 19.21 -9.02
N GLN A 717 -22.54 18.11 -8.54
CA GLN A 717 -21.75 17.04 -7.93
C GLN A 717 -21.86 15.80 -8.82
N LEU A 718 -20.69 15.30 -9.26
CA LEU A 718 -20.58 14.17 -10.15
C LEU A 718 -19.77 13.06 -9.49
N TRP A 719 -20.30 11.84 -9.49
CA TRP A 719 -19.59 10.64 -9.06
C TRP A 719 -19.06 9.91 -10.29
N THR A 720 -17.72 9.86 -10.44
CA THR A 720 -17.06 9.31 -11.61
C THR A 720 -15.68 8.74 -11.29
N TRP A 721 -15.25 7.81 -12.14
CA TRP A 721 -13.87 7.26 -12.16
C TRP A 721 -13.38 7.22 -13.61
N ALA A 722 -12.13 7.60 -13.82
CA ALA A 722 -11.45 7.30 -15.08
C ALA A 722 -11.02 5.82 -15.06
N GLU A 723 -11.42 5.03 -16.06
CA GLU A 723 -10.90 3.67 -16.25
C GLU A 723 -9.67 3.73 -17.15
N ARG A 724 -8.56 3.13 -16.68
CA ARG A 724 -7.33 3.00 -17.48
C ARG A 724 -7.44 1.82 -18.43
N LEU A 725 -8.27 1.94 -19.44
CA LEU A 725 -8.28 1.02 -20.56
C LEU A 725 -7.18 1.43 -21.56
N ALA A 726 -5.95 0.96 -21.35
CA ALA A 726 -4.83 1.06 -22.29
C ALA A 726 -4.31 2.46 -22.66
N VAL A 727 -4.71 3.54 -22.00
CA VAL A 727 -4.24 4.91 -22.27
C VAL A 727 -3.62 5.51 -21.01
N ALA A 728 -2.37 5.96 -21.10
CA ALA A 728 -1.64 6.55 -19.98
C ALA A 728 -2.28 7.83 -19.40
N ASP A 729 -3.08 8.54 -20.19
CA ASP A 729 -3.67 9.84 -19.88
C ASP A 729 -5.20 9.79 -19.81
N ALA A 730 -5.77 8.72 -19.20
CA ALA A 730 -7.21 8.63 -18.99
C ALA A 730 -7.71 9.80 -18.12
N GLN A 731 -8.62 10.60 -18.66
CA GLN A 731 -9.15 11.80 -18.01
C GLN A 731 -10.65 11.91 -18.22
N VAL A 732 -11.37 12.34 -17.20
CA VAL A 732 -12.78 12.75 -17.29
C VAL A 732 -12.85 14.23 -16.97
N SER A 733 -13.59 14.99 -17.75
CA SER A 733 -13.90 16.39 -17.49
C SER A 733 -15.39 16.63 -17.61
N VAL A 734 -15.91 17.57 -16.83
CA VAL A 734 -17.30 18.01 -16.91
C VAL A 734 -17.36 19.48 -17.23
N THR A 735 -18.19 19.83 -18.19
CA THR A 735 -18.49 21.21 -18.56
C THR A 735 -19.91 21.53 -18.14
N LEU A 736 -20.05 22.49 -17.23
CA LEU A 736 -21.34 23.07 -16.83
C LEU A 736 -21.61 24.29 -17.70
N ARG A 737 -22.77 24.34 -18.33
CA ARG A 737 -23.13 25.42 -19.27
C ARG A 737 -24.45 26.09 -18.88
N PHE A 738 -24.41 27.41 -18.75
CA PHE A 738 -25.59 28.25 -18.65
C PHE A 738 -25.98 28.76 -20.02
N THR A 739 -27.25 28.71 -20.37
CA THR A 739 -27.76 29.25 -21.63
C THR A 739 -28.96 30.15 -21.36
N GLY A 740 -29.18 31.17 -22.21
CA GLY A 740 -30.33 32.08 -22.14
C GLY A 740 -30.08 33.36 -22.92
N SER A 741 -31.14 33.98 -23.43
CA SER A 741 -31.09 35.26 -24.13
C SER A 741 -30.05 35.35 -25.27
N GLY A 742 -29.79 34.21 -25.95
CA GLY A 742 -28.77 34.11 -26.99
C GLY A 742 -27.32 34.12 -26.48
N ARG A 743 -27.07 33.94 -25.19
CA ARG A 743 -25.77 33.91 -24.53
C ARG A 743 -25.48 32.51 -23.95
N SER A 744 -24.20 32.17 -23.80
CA SER A 744 -23.77 31.01 -23.06
C SER A 744 -22.57 31.37 -22.18
N ALA A 745 -22.44 30.72 -21.03
CA ALA A 745 -21.28 30.76 -20.16
C ALA A 745 -20.96 29.32 -19.69
N GLU A 746 -19.70 28.95 -19.68
CA GLU A 746 -19.26 27.61 -19.38
C GLU A 746 -18.23 27.61 -18.26
N VAL A 747 -18.27 26.55 -17.43
CA VAL A 747 -17.25 26.20 -16.44
C VAL A 747 -16.86 24.78 -16.67
N THR A 748 -15.60 24.52 -17.06
CA THR A 748 -15.07 23.18 -17.26
C THR A 748 -14.12 22.80 -16.14
N GLN A 749 -14.28 21.61 -15.60
CA GLN A 749 -13.44 21.07 -14.55
C GLN A 749 -13.03 19.62 -14.86
N VAL A 750 -11.76 19.31 -14.64
CA VAL A 750 -11.27 17.93 -14.66
C VAL A 750 -11.78 17.19 -13.43
N CYS A 751 -12.40 16.04 -13.65
CA CYS A 751 -13.00 15.26 -12.59
C CYS A 751 -11.93 14.58 -11.74
N GLN A 752 -12.12 14.63 -10.43
CA GLN A 752 -11.35 13.85 -9.46
C GLN A 752 -11.96 12.44 -9.31
N PRO A 753 -11.17 11.42 -9.05
CA PRO A 753 -11.70 10.09 -8.77
C PRO A 753 -12.69 10.09 -7.59
N ARG A 754 -13.79 9.42 -7.75
CA ARG A 754 -14.94 9.25 -6.84
C ARG A 754 -15.92 10.42 -6.85
N GLN A 755 -15.50 11.66 -6.61
CA GLN A 755 -16.43 12.77 -6.52
C GLN A 755 -15.80 14.06 -7.03
N THR A 756 -16.51 14.74 -7.91
CA THR A 756 -16.17 16.08 -8.38
C THR A 756 -17.31 17.03 -8.09
N ILE A 757 -16.97 18.20 -7.56
CA ILE A 757 -17.92 19.27 -7.31
C ILE A 757 -17.56 20.44 -8.23
N VAL A 758 -18.49 20.85 -9.06
CA VAL A 758 -18.34 22.01 -9.94
C VAL A 758 -19.29 23.13 -9.45
N PRO A 759 -18.74 24.14 -8.79
CA PRO A 759 -19.53 25.29 -8.38
C PRO A 759 -19.56 26.37 -9.47
N ALA A 760 -20.70 26.97 -9.70
CA ALA A 760 -20.83 28.10 -10.60
C ALA A 760 -21.95 29.07 -10.13
N VAL A 761 -21.77 30.36 -10.31
CA VAL A 761 -22.79 31.36 -9.98
C VAL A 761 -23.65 31.60 -11.20
N THR A 762 -24.96 31.55 -11.01
CA THR A 762 -25.94 31.74 -12.08
C THR A 762 -25.89 33.18 -12.63
N PRO A 763 -25.61 33.37 -13.94
CA PRO A 763 -25.67 34.68 -14.57
C PRO A 763 -27.10 35.22 -14.63
N ALA A 764 -27.25 36.56 -14.61
CA ALA A 764 -28.53 37.23 -14.68
C ALA A 764 -29.40 36.87 -15.90
N TRP A 765 -28.76 36.51 -17.00
CA TRP A 765 -29.42 36.18 -18.27
C TRP A 765 -29.69 34.69 -18.47
N ALA A 766 -29.22 33.81 -17.53
CA ALA A 766 -29.35 32.38 -17.67
C ALA A 766 -30.79 31.91 -17.41
N THR A 767 -31.32 31.11 -18.31
CA THR A 767 -32.64 30.49 -18.21
C THR A 767 -32.62 28.98 -18.22
N ALA A 768 -31.52 28.40 -18.63
CA ALA A 768 -31.32 26.95 -18.62
C ALA A 768 -29.91 26.57 -18.18
N LEU A 769 -29.79 25.35 -17.63
CA LEU A 769 -28.56 24.72 -17.17
C LEU A 769 -28.42 23.37 -17.85
N GLU A 770 -27.29 23.16 -18.45
CA GLU A 770 -26.89 21.84 -18.97
C GLU A 770 -25.47 21.49 -18.57
N TYR A 771 -25.13 20.19 -18.61
CA TYR A 771 -23.75 19.75 -18.43
C TYR A 771 -23.39 18.64 -19.40
N GLU A 772 -22.13 18.60 -19.77
CA GLU A 772 -21.54 17.62 -20.68
C GLU A 772 -20.32 16.99 -20.03
N ILE A 773 -20.17 15.67 -20.11
CA ILE A 773 -19.03 14.94 -19.60
C ILE A 773 -18.21 14.44 -20.77
N ALA A 774 -16.95 14.86 -20.86
CA ALA A 774 -15.99 14.39 -21.84
C ALA A 774 -14.97 13.46 -21.17
N PHE A 775 -14.51 12.41 -21.87
CA PHE A 775 -13.57 11.45 -21.32
C PHE A 775 -12.58 10.93 -22.38
N THR A 776 -11.41 10.52 -21.89
CA THR A 776 -10.39 9.78 -22.62
C THR A 776 -9.99 8.56 -21.81
N GLY A 777 -9.71 7.41 -22.46
CA GLY A 777 -9.29 6.18 -21.82
C GLY A 777 -10.39 5.39 -21.10
N GLY A 778 -11.67 5.73 -21.35
CA GLY A 778 -12.81 5.13 -20.67
C GLY A 778 -13.17 5.82 -19.35
N ALA A 779 -14.41 5.71 -18.93
CA ALA A 779 -14.91 6.29 -17.68
C ALA A 779 -16.03 5.45 -17.08
N PHE A 780 -16.20 5.56 -15.78
CA PHE A 780 -17.38 5.07 -15.08
C PHE A 780 -18.13 6.26 -14.48
N LEU A 781 -19.41 6.38 -14.78
CA LEU A 781 -20.30 7.42 -14.29
C LEU A 781 -21.40 6.81 -13.46
N GLN A 782 -21.56 7.27 -12.22
CA GLN A 782 -22.56 6.74 -11.32
C GLN A 782 -23.78 7.66 -11.23
N GLU A 783 -23.60 8.88 -10.77
CA GLU A 783 -24.67 9.82 -10.50
C GLU A 783 -24.17 11.26 -10.69
N ALA A 784 -25.06 12.14 -11.16
CA ALA A 784 -24.88 13.58 -11.11
C ALA A 784 -26.03 14.21 -10.33
N THR A 785 -25.72 15.09 -9.38
CA THR A 785 -26.73 15.88 -8.65
C THR A 785 -26.48 17.35 -8.83
N VAL A 786 -27.56 18.10 -9.02
CA VAL A 786 -27.57 19.58 -9.07
C VAL A 786 -28.26 20.09 -7.84
N GLN A 787 -27.59 20.96 -7.11
CA GLN A 787 -28.16 21.72 -6.00
C GLN A 787 -28.12 23.20 -6.31
N LEU A 788 -29.20 23.90 -5.97
CA LEU A 788 -29.32 25.34 -6.09
C LEU A 788 -29.29 25.96 -4.69
N ILE A 789 -28.33 26.84 -4.46
CA ILE A 789 -28.04 27.39 -3.13
C ILE A 789 -28.20 28.93 -3.22
N ASP A 790 -29.13 29.47 -2.47
CA ASP A 790 -29.28 30.92 -2.35
C ASP A 790 -28.10 31.44 -1.50
N LEU A 791 -27.27 32.26 -2.10
CA LEU A 791 -26.18 32.92 -1.38
C LEU A 791 -26.77 33.99 -0.46
N PRO A 792 -26.29 34.13 0.78
CA PRO A 792 -26.74 35.19 1.66
C PRO A 792 -26.52 36.55 0.99
N ALA A 793 -27.49 37.42 1.06
CA ALA A 793 -27.36 38.77 0.56
C ALA A 793 -26.13 39.43 1.22
N PRO A 794 -25.34 40.23 0.47
CA PRO A 794 -24.27 41.00 1.09
C PRO A 794 -24.92 41.89 2.17
N PRO A 795 -24.27 42.10 3.32
CA PRO A 795 -24.79 42.93 4.38
C PRO A 795 -25.15 44.30 3.80
N ALA A 796 -26.36 44.80 4.11
CA ALA A 796 -26.80 46.11 3.67
C ALA A 796 -25.74 47.15 4.11
N ARG A 797 -25.38 48.02 3.14
CA ARG A 797 -24.39 49.08 3.37
C ARG A 797 -24.91 50.08 4.40
#